data_839de6a182674f57669d73d4c9e21f2e
#
_entry.id   839de6a182674f57669d73d4c9e21f2e
#
_cell.length_a   1.000
_cell.length_b   1.000
_cell.length_c   1.000
_cell.angle_alpha   90.00
_cell.angle_beta   90.00
_cell.angle_gamma   90.00
#
_symmetry.space_group_name_H-M   'P 1'
#
loop_
_entity.id
_entity.type
_entity.pdbx_description
1 polymer ?
#
loop_
_entity_poly.entity_id
_entity_poly.type
_entity_poly.pdbx_seq_one_letter_code
_entity_poly.pdbx_strand_id
1 'polypeptide(L)'
;ILGVEIVMDLIDDLLFPDPSILSHMNVLKQYLDIWLIPTANPEGLNVVHEELDLSYRKNKRDLSPDGAFPNNSFDYDPSIGNDIDGVDLNRNFSFNWAFGDTFLEPDNSDYASHYDYYKGEEPFSESEARAIRDLALENDFVFSIVWHSSRSGNLSEKVFTSWKWEDVKESPDLGIMKSIADYFAGNISTEDGTSTYLSVFSGSRNGKLHDWFYRETGCIQYLVECGTSNLQPDSTLIENTIDRNKPAMIYLMDRAIGYYADAAQITGRVFDATTNQPLENVIVELEEHTGSILKPRLTNEFGRFRRILDVGSYNFSFRAEGYEEQNLLLVANNSGITEQNIYLNPLISHQVNIRLVHDDLTIHTVSGAISNEYGMTQIEISSGDNYFDLKEGKYQIEFGMDSNHVPWAKTVFINSNKDLDIIYESSFPAVLNDESILDNSVGPWCIENENMLKTQSNTYYSNGENPYSVQWIESDLMDVSGTNRLVLSISHRYETEWDYDSISISFLDINDSVLSAKSWTGDNWDYMQKDFLTAETDSVFSHVKLLFEFSKDETVNYRGWEIETLEFFSVYDNYLAVEEIQNKNLPKIPLKIHSLFPNPSYGKFQLGLSNFSGGKAAVKVYNLLGQNVISKSFPELKPGNHQIRLDLNDLNGLPIGSGVYFIQLESLKEQAIKKCIILKN
;
A
#
# COMPACT_ATOMS: atom_id res chain seq x y z
N ILE A 1 10.08 -15.24 -28.42
CA ILE A 1 11.37 -15.79 -28.93
C ILE A 1 12.52 -14.84 -28.58
N LEU A 2 12.52 -13.58 -29.03
CA LEU A 2 13.66 -12.65 -28.86
C LEU A 2 14.11 -12.50 -27.40
N GLY A 3 13.20 -12.31 -26.46
CA GLY A 3 13.57 -12.20 -25.05
C GLY A 3 14.23 -13.46 -24.50
N VAL A 4 13.81 -14.63 -24.95
CA VAL A 4 14.44 -15.92 -24.57
C VAL A 4 15.88 -15.95 -25.08
N GLU A 5 16.08 -15.66 -26.34
CA GLU A 5 17.43 -15.69 -26.97
C GLU A 5 18.39 -14.66 -26.36
N ILE A 6 17.91 -13.45 -26.05
CA ILE A 6 18.70 -12.43 -25.34
C ILE A 6 19.17 -12.95 -23.98
N VAL A 7 18.30 -13.61 -23.22
CA VAL A 7 18.64 -14.16 -21.89
C VAL A 7 19.59 -15.35 -22.04
N MET A 8 19.40 -16.22 -23.02
CA MET A 8 20.26 -17.38 -23.27
C MET A 8 21.68 -16.94 -23.67
N ASP A 9 21.81 -15.92 -24.52
CA ASP A 9 23.12 -15.35 -24.89
C ASP A 9 23.83 -14.75 -23.67
N LEU A 10 23.11 -14.04 -22.79
CA LEU A 10 23.70 -13.55 -21.54
C LEU A 10 24.18 -14.69 -20.64
N ILE A 11 23.44 -15.82 -20.58
CA ILE A 11 23.89 -17.02 -19.86
C ILE A 11 25.23 -17.53 -20.43
N ASP A 12 25.34 -17.60 -21.76
CA ASP A 12 26.57 -18.01 -22.41
C ASP A 12 27.75 -17.06 -22.12
N ASP A 13 27.53 -15.75 -22.18
CA ASP A 13 28.55 -14.76 -21.83
C ASP A 13 28.99 -14.85 -20.35
N LEU A 14 28.08 -15.14 -19.44
CA LEU A 14 28.41 -15.32 -18.03
C LEU A 14 29.20 -16.62 -17.77
N LEU A 15 28.86 -17.70 -18.47
CA LEU A 15 29.49 -19.02 -18.28
C LEU A 15 30.77 -19.16 -19.10
N PHE A 16 30.78 -18.69 -20.33
CA PHE A 16 31.85 -18.87 -21.31
C PHE A 16 32.24 -17.55 -22.00
N PRO A 17 32.60 -16.51 -21.24
CA PRO A 17 32.86 -15.18 -21.79
C PRO A 17 34.00 -15.17 -22.82
N ASP A 18 33.81 -14.41 -23.88
CA ASP A 18 34.90 -14.09 -24.80
C ASP A 18 36.08 -13.47 -24.05
N PRO A 19 37.35 -13.76 -24.41
CA PRO A 19 38.53 -13.17 -23.76
C PRO A 19 38.52 -11.65 -23.63
N SER A 20 37.85 -10.93 -24.54
CA SER A 20 37.73 -9.47 -24.50
C SER A 20 36.86 -8.94 -23.37
N ILE A 21 35.85 -9.71 -22.95
CA ILE A 21 34.90 -9.33 -21.86
C ILE A 21 35.14 -10.11 -20.57
N LEU A 22 36.01 -11.12 -20.57
CA LEU A 22 36.23 -12.03 -19.44
C LEU A 22 36.48 -11.31 -18.12
N SER A 23 37.32 -10.28 -18.12
CA SER A 23 37.64 -9.53 -16.90
C SER A 23 36.39 -8.83 -16.34
N HIS A 24 35.59 -8.24 -17.21
CA HIS A 24 34.37 -7.54 -16.82
C HIS A 24 33.29 -8.53 -16.30
N MET A 25 33.05 -9.62 -17.02
CA MET A 25 32.11 -10.66 -16.58
C MET A 25 32.49 -11.25 -15.21
N ASN A 26 33.78 -11.41 -14.94
CA ASN A 26 34.23 -11.88 -13.64
C ASN A 26 33.96 -10.86 -12.52
N VAL A 27 34.09 -9.57 -12.79
CA VAL A 27 33.71 -8.52 -11.82
C VAL A 27 32.20 -8.58 -11.55
N LEU A 28 31.37 -8.65 -12.58
CA LEU A 28 29.91 -8.72 -12.41
C LEU A 28 29.52 -9.94 -11.57
N LYS A 29 30.05 -11.14 -11.89
CA LYS A 29 29.79 -12.38 -11.12
C LYS A 29 30.30 -12.33 -9.68
N GLN A 30 31.32 -11.55 -9.40
CA GLN A 30 31.88 -11.41 -8.05
C GLN A 30 30.99 -10.55 -7.14
N TYR A 31 30.30 -9.53 -7.69
CA TYR A 31 29.59 -8.52 -6.93
C TYR A 31 28.08 -8.55 -7.08
N LEU A 32 27.54 -9.35 -8.03
CA LEU A 32 26.11 -9.49 -8.27
C LEU A 32 25.69 -10.95 -8.10
N ASP A 33 24.52 -11.11 -7.51
CA ASP A 33 23.70 -12.32 -7.60
C ASP A 33 22.76 -12.15 -8.78
N ILE A 34 22.97 -12.93 -9.85
CA ILE A 34 22.27 -12.75 -11.13
C ILE A 34 21.29 -13.90 -11.33
N TRP A 35 20.02 -13.56 -11.38
CA TRP A 35 18.92 -14.50 -11.61
C TRP A 35 18.41 -14.36 -13.03
N LEU A 36 18.30 -15.48 -13.74
CA LEU A 36 17.91 -15.52 -15.15
C LEU A 36 16.74 -16.50 -15.33
N ILE A 37 15.62 -15.98 -15.81
CA ILE A 37 14.42 -16.76 -16.17
C ILE A 37 14.25 -16.66 -17.68
N PRO A 38 14.66 -17.68 -18.47
CA PRO A 38 14.61 -17.62 -19.94
C PRO A 38 13.22 -17.39 -20.48
N THR A 39 12.19 -18.01 -19.88
CA THR A 39 10.79 -17.77 -20.26
C THR A 39 9.89 -17.74 -19.03
N ALA A 40 9.07 -16.70 -18.92
CA ALA A 40 8.03 -16.57 -17.91
C ALA A 40 6.69 -17.19 -18.36
N ASN A 41 6.53 -17.46 -19.65
CA ASN A 41 5.32 -18.06 -20.24
C ASN A 41 5.71 -19.24 -21.15
N PRO A 42 6.05 -20.40 -20.59
CA PRO A 42 6.45 -21.56 -21.40
C PRO A 42 5.30 -22.13 -22.25
N GLU A 43 4.07 -22.00 -21.76
CA GLU A 43 2.89 -22.50 -22.49
C GLU A 43 2.61 -21.65 -23.73
N GLY A 44 2.59 -20.31 -23.57
CA GLY A 44 2.42 -19.41 -24.71
C GLY A 44 3.58 -19.49 -25.71
N LEU A 45 4.81 -19.67 -25.21
CA LEU A 45 5.97 -19.89 -26.08
C LEU A 45 5.80 -21.15 -26.93
N ASN A 46 5.24 -22.23 -26.38
CA ASN A 46 4.98 -23.46 -27.13
C ASN A 46 3.96 -23.27 -28.24
N VAL A 47 2.90 -22.47 -28.04
CA VAL A 47 1.93 -22.13 -29.10
C VAL A 47 2.61 -21.44 -30.27
N VAL A 48 3.52 -20.51 -29.99
CA VAL A 48 4.30 -19.79 -31.02
C VAL A 48 5.29 -20.74 -31.72
N HIS A 49 5.95 -21.64 -31.02
CA HIS A 49 6.88 -22.61 -31.62
C HIS A 49 6.20 -23.66 -32.49
N GLU A 50 4.99 -24.06 -32.17
CA GLU A 50 4.19 -24.98 -32.96
C GLU A 50 3.49 -24.27 -34.14
N GLU A 51 3.74 -22.98 -34.34
CA GLU A 51 3.19 -22.15 -35.40
C GLU A 51 1.65 -22.10 -35.42
N LEU A 52 1.01 -22.31 -34.25
CA LEU A 52 -0.44 -22.31 -34.14
C LEU A 52 -0.99 -20.87 -34.14
N ASP A 53 -0.35 -19.99 -33.38
CA ASP A 53 -0.54 -18.55 -33.41
C ASP A 53 0.77 -17.82 -33.14
N LEU A 54 1.30 -17.14 -34.13
CA LEU A 54 2.58 -16.43 -34.05
C LEU A 54 2.51 -15.18 -33.15
N SER A 55 1.30 -14.73 -32.85
CA SER A 55 1.03 -13.54 -32.03
C SER A 55 0.54 -13.87 -30.61
N TYR A 56 0.50 -15.15 -30.22
CA TYR A 56 -0.04 -15.60 -28.96
C TYR A 56 0.72 -15.04 -27.75
N ARG A 57 -0.03 -14.55 -26.74
CA ARG A 57 0.56 -13.90 -25.55
C ARG A 57 0.13 -14.50 -24.23
N LYS A 58 -1.03 -15.17 -24.18
CA LYS A 58 -1.61 -15.75 -22.96
C LYS A 58 -0.94 -17.08 -22.59
N ASN A 59 -1.24 -17.63 -21.41
CA ASN A 59 -0.97 -19.02 -21.11
C ASN A 59 -2.08 -19.92 -21.68
N LYS A 60 -2.07 -21.22 -21.36
CA LYS A 60 -3.05 -22.21 -21.89
C LYS A 60 -4.13 -22.59 -20.87
N ARG A 61 -4.50 -21.69 -19.97
CA ARG A 61 -5.58 -21.99 -19.03
C ARG A 61 -6.89 -22.23 -19.75
N ASP A 62 -7.53 -23.35 -19.43
CA ASP A 62 -8.85 -23.72 -19.95
C ASP A 62 -9.91 -22.78 -19.37
N LEU A 63 -10.49 -21.94 -20.20
CA LEU A 63 -11.55 -20.98 -19.87
C LEU A 63 -12.78 -21.17 -20.74
N SER A 64 -12.67 -22.00 -21.79
CA SER A 64 -13.74 -22.28 -22.73
C SER A 64 -14.46 -23.59 -22.42
N PRO A 65 -15.74 -23.76 -22.83
CA PRO A 65 -16.49 -25.00 -22.57
C PRO A 65 -15.99 -26.22 -23.34
N ASP A 66 -15.15 -26.04 -24.35
CA ASP A 66 -14.66 -27.10 -25.24
C ASP A 66 -13.37 -27.77 -24.73
N GLY A 67 -12.77 -27.21 -23.69
CA GLY A 67 -11.61 -27.78 -22.96
C GLY A 67 -10.28 -27.19 -23.36
N ALA A 68 -9.26 -27.43 -22.54
CA ALA A 68 -7.96 -26.81 -22.67
C ALA A 68 -7.23 -27.23 -23.96
N PHE A 69 -6.64 -26.25 -24.60
CA PHE A 69 -5.66 -26.45 -25.64
C PHE A 69 -4.47 -27.33 -25.15
N PRO A 70 -3.96 -28.34 -25.90
CA PRO A 70 -4.23 -28.67 -27.30
C PRO A 70 -5.24 -29.82 -27.49
N ASN A 71 -6.02 -30.20 -26.50
CA ASN A 71 -6.92 -31.35 -26.58
C ASN A 71 -8.14 -31.08 -27.50
N ASN A 72 -8.39 -29.82 -27.74
CA ASN A 72 -9.45 -29.32 -28.61
C ASN A 72 -8.89 -28.55 -29.79
N SER A 73 -9.77 -28.18 -30.70
CA SER A 73 -9.43 -27.24 -31.74
C SER A 73 -9.05 -25.92 -31.10
N PHE A 74 -7.88 -25.43 -31.40
CA PHE A 74 -7.49 -24.08 -31.12
C PHE A 74 -8.47 -23.15 -31.81
N ASP A 75 -9.24 -22.40 -31.07
CA ASP A 75 -10.33 -21.55 -31.60
C ASP A 75 -9.81 -20.26 -32.23
N TYR A 76 -8.73 -20.41 -32.99
CA TYR A 76 -8.18 -19.26 -33.70
C TYR A 76 -9.11 -18.80 -34.82
N ASP A 77 -9.70 -17.64 -34.62
CA ASP A 77 -10.42 -16.92 -35.67
C ASP A 77 -9.53 -15.82 -36.25
N PRO A 78 -9.10 -15.94 -37.53
CA PRO A 78 -8.23 -14.94 -38.13
C PRO A 78 -8.88 -13.55 -38.27
N SER A 79 -10.20 -13.44 -38.07
CA SER A 79 -10.91 -12.15 -38.07
C SER A 79 -10.83 -11.40 -36.76
N ILE A 80 -10.58 -12.09 -35.68
CA ILE A 80 -10.52 -11.55 -34.32
C ILE A 80 -9.14 -11.69 -33.64
N GLY A 81 -8.31 -12.61 -34.06
CA GLY A 81 -6.96 -12.82 -33.50
C GLY A 81 -6.85 -14.13 -32.74
N ASN A 82 -6.53 -14.09 -31.47
CA ASN A 82 -6.13 -15.24 -30.66
C ASN A 82 -7.31 -16.11 -30.18
N ASP A 83 -6.94 -17.24 -29.59
CA ASP A 83 -7.83 -18.13 -28.86
C ASP A 83 -8.45 -17.45 -27.64
N ILE A 84 -9.69 -17.82 -27.28
CA ILE A 84 -10.40 -17.31 -26.10
C ILE A 84 -9.82 -17.86 -24.80
N ASP A 85 -9.15 -19.01 -24.81
CA ASP A 85 -8.48 -19.56 -23.65
C ASP A 85 -7.28 -18.73 -23.20
N GLY A 86 -6.90 -18.94 -21.95
CA GLY A 86 -5.68 -18.39 -21.35
C GLY A 86 -5.82 -17.00 -20.72
N VAL A 87 -4.85 -16.72 -19.88
CA VAL A 87 -4.71 -15.46 -19.14
C VAL A 87 -3.46 -14.72 -19.60
N ASP A 88 -3.53 -13.41 -19.78
CA ASP A 88 -2.34 -12.58 -19.98
C ASP A 88 -1.59 -12.45 -18.65
N LEU A 89 -0.45 -13.13 -18.53
CA LEU A 89 0.35 -13.12 -17.32
C LEU A 89 0.78 -11.71 -16.90
N ASN A 90 0.99 -10.80 -17.87
CA ASN A 90 1.31 -9.39 -17.57
C ASN A 90 0.06 -8.53 -17.29
N ARG A 91 -1.04 -9.16 -16.88
CA ARG A 91 -2.26 -8.56 -16.32
C ARG A 91 -2.67 -9.22 -15.00
N ASN A 92 -1.94 -10.23 -14.55
CA ASN A 92 -2.34 -11.09 -13.45
C ASN A 92 -1.66 -10.73 -12.09
N PHE A 93 -0.90 -9.62 -12.04
CA PHE A 93 -0.28 -9.13 -10.80
C PHE A 93 -1.26 -8.22 -10.03
N SER A 94 -1.24 -8.26 -8.69
CA SER A 94 -2.28 -7.64 -7.85
C SER A 94 -2.38 -6.13 -7.99
N PHE A 95 -1.26 -5.43 -8.16
CA PHE A 95 -1.28 -3.97 -8.26
C PHE A 95 -2.02 -3.48 -9.51
N ASN A 96 -3.10 -2.73 -9.29
CA ASN A 96 -4.01 -2.28 -10.34
C ASN A 96 -4.72 -3.41 -11.13
N TRP A 97 -4.76 -4.62 -10.59
CA TRP A 97 -5.42 -5.74 -11.25
C TRP A 97 -6.90 -5.47 -11.52
N ALA A 98 -7.57 -4.76 -10.60
CA ALA A 98 -9.00 -4.44 -10.70
C ALA A 98 -9.37 -3.79 -12.05
N PHE A 99 -8.45 -3.04 -12.65
CA PHE A 99 -8.66 -2.32 -13.93
C PHE A 99 -8.29 -3.12 -15.18
N GLY A 100 -7.85 -4.36 -15.03
CA GLY A 100 -7.54 -5.22 -16.16
C GLY A 100 -8.80 -5.68 -16.88
N ASP A 101 -8.63 -6.12 -18.13
CA ASP A 101 -9.71 -6.57 -18.98
C ASP A 101 -10.36 -7.86 -18.45
N THR A 102 -11.71 -7.88 -18.47
CA THR A 102 -12.52 -9.00 -17.96
C THR A 102 -13.17 -9.81 -19.08
N PHE A 103 -12.92 -9.46 -20.34
CA PHE A 103 -13.53 -10.12 -21.49
C PHE A 103 -12.86 -11.48 -21.74
N LEU A 104 -13.68 -12.52 -21.83
CA LEU A 104 -13.26 -13.86 -22.25
C LEU A 104 -13.51 -14.07 -23.74
N GLU A 105 -14.54 -13.44 -24.28
CA GLU A 105 -14.95 -13.57 -25.68
C GLU A 105 -14.82 -12.24 -26.41
N PRO A 106 -14.50 -12.26 -27.74
CA PRO A 106 -14.43 -11.04 -28.51
C PRO A 106 -15.78 -10.35 -28.60
N ASP A 107 -15.83 -9.08 -28.26
CA ASP A 107 -16.99 -8.24 -28.48
C ASP A 107 -16.91 -7.63 -29.89
N ASN A 108 -18.00 -7.77 -30.68
CA ASN A 108 -18.11 -7.20 -32.02
C ASN A 108 -18.06 -5.66 -32.05
N SER A 109 -18.20 -5.00 -30.91
CA SER A 109 -18.12 -3.54 -30.79
C SER A 109 -16.72 -3.04 -30.53
N ASP A 110 -15.79 -3.93 -30.17
CA ASP A 110 -14.48 -3.52 -29.73
C ASP A 110 -13.37 -4.33 -30.38
N TYR A 111 -12.21 -3.81 -30.28
CA TYR A 111 -11.02 -4.31 -30.92
C TYR A 111 -10.69 -5.72 -30.40
N ALA A 112 -10.21 -6.59 -31.29
CA ALA A 112 -9.71 -7.94 -30.97
C ALA A 112 -8.66 -8.00 -29.84
N SER A 113 -8.36 -6.88 -29.21
CA SER A 113 -7.35 -6.74 -28.17
C SER A 113 -7.85 -7.00 -26.76
N HIS A 114 -9.13 -6.86 -26.44
CA HIS A 114 -9.58 -6.92 -25.06
C HIS A 114 -9.49 -8.32 -24.43
N TYR A 115 -10.02 -9.34 -25.07
CA TYR A 115 -9.92 -10.70 -24.54
C TYR A 115 -8.48 -11.25 -24.55
N ASP A 116 -7.61 -10.73 -25.42
CA ASP A 116 -6.17 -11.02 -25.40
C ASP A 116 -5.47 -10.54 -24.13
N TYR A 117 -6.06 -9.59 -23.43
CA TYR A 117 -5.53 -9.00 -22.21
C TYR A 117 -6.29 -9.45 -20.97
N TYR A 118 -7.03 -10.56 -21.08
CA TYR A 118 -7.79 -11.07 -19.94
C TYR A 118 -6.92 -11.28 -18.71
N LYS A 119 -7.31 -10.66 -17.59
CA LYS A 119 -6.52 -10.57 -16.38
C LYS A 119 -6.58 -11.78 -15.46
N GLY A 120 -7.42 -12.77 -15.76
CA GLY A 120 -7.74 -13.88 -14.86
C GLY A 120 -8.89 -13.56 -13.89
N GLU A 121 -9.33 -14.58 -13.15
CA GLU A 121 -10.45 -14.47 -12.21
C GLU A 121 -10.08 -13.70 -10.93
N GLU A 122 -8.82 -13.78 -10.52
CA GLU A 122 -8.27 -13.11 -9.35
C GLU A 122 -6.78 -12.76 -9.58
N PRO A 123 -6.21 -11.84 -8.80
CA PRO A 123 -4.77 -11.58 -8.86
C PRO A 123 -4.01 -12.86 -8.54
N PHE A 124 -2.92 -13.11 -9.28
CA PHE A 124 -2.11 -14.32 -9.11
C PHE A 124 -2.88 -15.63 -9.27
N SER A 125 -3.97 -15.63 -10.06
CA SER A 125 -4.66 -16.87 -10.42
C SER A 125 -3.73 -17.87 -11.11
N GLU A 126 -2.72 -17.36 -11.84
CA GLU A 126 -1.82 -18.16 -12.66
C GLU A 126 -0.56 -18.58 -11.89
N SER A 127 -0.15 -19.86 -12.12
CA SER A 127 1.02 -20.45 -11.44
C SER A 127 2.32 -19.72 -11.76
N GLU A 128 2.47 -19.25 -12.99
CA GLU A 128 3.64 -18.51 -13.47
C GLU A 128 3.75 -17.15 -12.78
N ALA A 129 2.63 -16.45 -12.61
CA ALA A 129 2.59 -15.18 -11.90
C ALA A 129 2.93 -15.36 -10.41
N ARG A 130 2.41 -16.43 -9.78
CA ARG A 130 2.77 -16.78 -8.39
C ARG A 130 4.25 -17.11 -8.24
N ALA A 131 4.83 -17.88 -9.17
CA ALA A 131 6.24 -18.23 -9.10
C ALA A 131 7.15 -16.99 -9.17
N ILE A 132 6.82 -16.03 -10.03
CA ILE A 132 7.55 -14.76 -10.12
C ILE A 132 7.35 -13.92 -8.86
N ARG A 133 6.12 -13.85 -8.33
CA ARG A 133 5.81 -13.17 -7.08
C ARG A 133 6.64 -13.72 -5.93
N ASP A 134 6.63 -15.03 -5.74
CA ASP A 134 7.30 -15.69 -4.62
C ASP A 134 8.82 -15.45 -4.71
N LEU A 135 9.40 -15.60 -5.90
CA LEU A 135 10.81 -15.28 -6.14
C LEU A 135 11.14 -13.81 -5.83
N ALA A 136 10.25 -12.89 -6.21
CA ALA A 136 10.44 -11.46 -5.99
C ALA A 136 10.38 -11.08 -4.50
N LEU A 137 9.51 -11.73 -3.73
CA LEU A 137 9.34 -11.48 -2.29
C LEU A 137 10.41 -12.18 -1.44
N GLU A 138 11.03 -13.25 -1.95
CA GLU A 138 12.12 -13.95 -1.27
C GLU A 138 13.49 -13.30 -1.46
N ASN A 139 13.62 -12.34 -2.39
CA ASN A 139 14.92 -11.77 -2.77
C ASN A 139 14.88 -10.25 -2.88
N ASP A 140 15.95 -9.59 -2.42
CA ASP A 140 16.12 -8.12 -2.48
C ASP A 140 16.71 -7.68 -3.82
N PHE A 141 15.95 -7.82 -4.91
CA PHE A 141 16.41 -7.38 -6.22
C PHE A 141 16.56 -5.86 -6.31
N VAL A 142 17.67 -5.40 -6.91
CA VAL A 142 17.93 -3.97 -7.14
C VAL A 142 17.34 -3.52 -8.47
N PHE A 143 17.64 -4.28 -9.54
CA PHE A 143 17.15 -4.08 -10.89
C PHE A 143 16.59 -5.37 -11.45
N SER A 144 15.64 -5.23 -12.35
CA SER A 144 15.10 -6.34 -13.13
C SER A 144 14.74 -5.87 -14.54
N ILE A 145 14.79 -6.77 -15.50
CA ILE A 145 14.32 -6.56 -16.88
C ILE A 145 13.29 -7.63 -17.19
N VAL A 146 12.16 -7.21 -17.74
CA VAL A 146 11.19 -8.12 -18.37
C VAL A 146 11.12 -7.83 -19.86
N TRP A 147 11.40 -8.86 -20.67
CA TRP A 147 11.44 -8.76 -22.11
C TRP A 147 10.08 -9.06 -22.70
N HIS A 148 9.61 -8.14 -23.53
CA HIS A 148 8.42 -8.27 -24.35
C HIS A 148 8.77 -8.07 -25.82
N SER A 149 7.85 -8.50 -26.72
CA SER A 149 7.97 -8.23 -28.15
C SER A 149 6.62 -7.82 -28.71
N SER A 150 6.63 -7.00 -29.76
CA SER A 150 5.41 -6.61 -30.45
C SER A 150 4.73 -7.82 -31.08
N ARG A 151 3.44 -7.96 -30.86
CA ARG A 151 2.64 -9.07 -31.42
C ARG A 151 2.01 -8.76 -32.81
N SER A 152 1.87 -7.49 -33.14
CA SER A 152 1.11 -7.08 -34.33
C SER A 152 1.98 -6.85 -35.56
N GLY A 153 3.28 -7.15 -35.53
CA GLY A 153 4.23 -6.79 -36.58
C GLY A 153 4.52 -5.27 -36.65
N ASN A 154 3.91 -4.48 -35.78
CA ASN A 154 4.28 -3.08 -35.60
C ASN A 154 5.51 -3.03 -34.68
N LEU A 155 6.58 -2.50 -35.21
CA LEU A 155 7.83 -2.40 -34.47
C LEU A 155 7.65 -1.51 -33.23
N SER A 156 7.86 -2.08 -32.05
CA SER A 156 7.89 -1.34 -30.79
C SER A 156 9.27 -1.48 -30.17
N GLU A 157 10.00 -0.37 -30.08
CA GLU A 157 11.37 -0.30 -29.58
C GLU A 157 11.39 0.68 -28.43
N LYS A 158 10.93 0.21 -27.27
CA LYS A 158 10.69 1.04 -26.08
C LYS A 158 11.16 0.37 -24.80
N VAL A 159 11.53 1.20 -23.86
CA VAL A 159 11.81 0.83 -22.48
C VAL A 159 10.78 1.52 -21.58
N PHE A 160 9.95 0.75 -20.92
CA PHE A 160 8.96 1.28 -19.99
C PHE A 160 9.51 1.32 -18.56
N THR A 161 9.34 2.47 -17.93
CA THR A 161 9.51 2.63 -16.48
C THR A 161 8.20 2.33 -15.76
N SER A 162 8.20 2.32 -14.43
CA SER A 162 6.99 2.33 -13.62
C SER A 162 6.12 3.55 -13.93
N TRP A 163 4.94 3.57 -13.37
CA TRP A 163 3.82 4.40 -13.80
C TRP A 163 4.03 5.92 -13.70
N LYS A 164 3.42 6.61 -14.63
CA LYS A 164 2.99 8.00 -14.58
C LYS A 164 1.61 8.09 -15.20
N TRP A 165 0.59 8.26 -14.37
CA TRP A 165 -0.79 8.32 -14.83
C TRP A 165 -1.27 9.78 -14.87
N GLU A 166 -1.73 10.22 -16.03
CA GLU A 166 -2.40 11.52 -16.23
C GLU A 166 -1.69 12.74 -15.61
N ASP A 167 -0.38 12.79 -15.63
CA ASP A 167 0.45 13.86 -15.07
C ASP A 167 0.27 14.16 -13.56
N VAL A 168 -0.62 13.45 -12.87
CA VAL A 168 -0.95 13.71 -11.46
C VAL A 168 -0.37 12.65 -10.53
N LYS A 169 -0.29 11.39 -11.00
CA LYS A 169 0.12 10.24 -10.19
C LYS A 169 1.37 9.61 -10.77
N GLU A 170 2.47 9.89 -10.11
CA GLU A 170 3.78 9.41 -10.50
C GLU A 170 4.28 8.40 -9.46
N SER A 171 5.04 7.41 -9.93
CA SER A 171 5.82 6.59 -9.01
C SER A 171 6.83 7.46 -8.24
N PRO A 172 7.02 7.26 -6.92
CA PRO A 172 7.84 8.16 -6.10
C PRO A 172 9.29 8.33 -6.57
N ASP A 173 9.90 7.29 -7.11
CA ASP A 173 11.28 7.33 -7.64
C ASP A 173 11.32 7.59 -9.16
N LEU A 174 10.25 8.14 -9.77
CA LEU A 174 10.13 8.25 -11.22
C LEU A 174 11.30 9.00 -11.87
N GLY A 175 11.79 10.05 -11.22
CA GLY A 175 12.91 10.85 -11.72
C GLY A 175 14.14 10.00 -11.98
N ILE A 176 14.60 9.25 -10.98
CA ILE A 176 15.76 8.39 -11.11
C ILE A 176 15.51 7.19 -12.03
N MET A 177 14.31 6.58 -11.95
CA MET A 177 13.95 5.49 -12.85
C MET A 177 14.01 5.94 -14.31
N LYS A 178 13.47 7.13 -14.61
CA LYS A 178 13.48 7.69 -15.96
C LYS A 178 14.88 8.04 -16.44
N SER A 179 15.71 8.62 -15.57
CA SER A 179 17.11 8.94 -15.87
C SER A 179 17.91 7.69 -16.26
N ILE A 180 17.77 6.61 -15.49
CA ILE A 180 18.41 5.32 -15.80
C ILE A 180 17.81 4.72 -17.09
N ALA A 181 16.49 4.78 -17.29
CA ALA A 181 15.83 4.28 -18.50
C ALA A 181 16.28 5.01 -19.75
N ASP A 182 16.49 6.33 -19.68
CA ASP A 182 16.98 7.12 -20.80
C ASP A 182 18.37 6.67 -21.23
N TYR A 183 19.26 6.41 -20.27
CA TYR A 183 20.59 5.89 -20.57
C TYR A 183 20.52 4.44 -21.06
N PHE A 184 19.74 3.60 -20.42
CA PHE A 184 19.52 2.21 -20.82
C PHE A 184 18.99 2.12 -22.27
N ALA A 185 17.90 2.84 -22.59
CA ALA A 185 17.32 2.90 -23.92
C ALA A 185 18.30 3.50 -24.95
N GLY A 186 19.04 4.51 -24.57
CA GLY A 186 20.08 5.14 -25.40
C GLY A 186 21.22 4.21 -25.79
N ASN A 187 21.41 3.09 -25.10
CA ASN A 187 22.39 2.04 -25.43
C ASN A 187 21.82 0.93 -26.32
N ILE A 188 20.56 0.99 -26.71
CA ILE A 188 19.93 0.00 -27.61
C ILE A 188 19.63 0.70 -28.93
N SER A 189 20.32 0.34 -30.01
CA SER A 189 20.01 0.87 -31.34
C SER A 189 18.73 0.26 -31.88
N THR A 190 17.98 1.04 -32.66
CA THR A 190 16.79 0.55 -33.41
C THR A 190 17.18 -0.46 -34.48
N GLU A 191 16.23 -1.27 -34.95
CA GLU A 191 16.46 -2.29 -36.00
C GLU A 191 17.04 -1.66 -37.27
N ASP A 192 16.55 -0.48 -37.64
CA ASP A 192 17.02 0.25 -38.83
C ASP A 192 18.38 0.97 -38.61
N GLY A 193 18.91 0.94 -37.39
CA GLY A 193 20.19 1.57 -37.00
C GLY A 193 20.21 3.09 -37.06
N THR A 194 19.06 3.74 -37.22
CA THR A 194 18.99 5.21 -37.38
C THR A 194 18.84 5.98 -36.07
N SER A 195 18.44 5.30 -34.99
CA SER A 195 18.13 5.89 -33.69
C SER A 195 18.44 4.89 -32.56
N THR A 196 17.99 5.22 -31.36
CA THR A 196 18.00 4.31 -30.20
C THR A 196 16.57 4.14 -29.67
N TYR A 197 16.37 3.14 -28.81
CA TYR A 197 15.09 2.91 -28.16
C TYR A 197 14.64 4.15 -27.39
N LEU A 198 13.34 4.28 -27.19
CA LEU A 198 12.75 5.36 -26.43
C LEU A 198 12.35 4.88 -25.03
N SER A 199 12.74 5.61 -24.01
CA SER A 199 12.21 5.40 -22.68
C SER A 199 10.86 6.09 -22.52
N VAL A 200 9.89 5.38 -21.98
CA VAL A 200 8.50 5.83 -21.81
C VAL A 200 7.97 5.43 -20.42
N PHE A 201 6.91 6.10 -19.97
CA PHE A 201 6.24 5.75 -18.73
C PHE A 201 5.17 4.68 -18.95
N SER A 202 4.93 3.82 -17.96
CA SER A 202 3.74 2.99 -17.92
C SER A 202 2.51 3.87 -17.73
N GLY A 203 1.68 3.97 -18.75
CA GLY A 203 0.50 4.85 -18.77
C GLY A 203 -0.82 4.12 -18.52
N SER A 204 -0.85 2.79 -18.39
CA SER A 204 -2.07 2.02 -18.16
C SER A 204 -1.99 1.25 -16.85
N ARG A 205 -3.12 1.14 -16.17
CA ARG A 205 -3.32 0.46 -14.90
C ARG A 205 -4.05 -0.84 -15.17
N ASN A 206 -3.40 -1.95 -15.09
CA ASN A 206 -4.04 -3.23 -15.41
C ASN A 206 -3.20 -4.46 -15.00
N GLY A 207 -2.68 -4.48 -13.80
CA GLY A 207 -2.03 -5.68 -13.23
C GLY A 207 -0.70 -6.05 -13.87
N LYS A 208 0.13 -5.06 -14.23
CA LYS A 208 1.43 -5.30 -14.86
C LYS A 208 2.51 -5.69 -13.87
N LEU A 209 3.38 -6.61 -14.30
CA LEU A 209 4.51 -7.09 -13.52
C LEU A 209 5.44 -5.96 -13.05
N HIS A 210 5.91 -5.09 -13.96
CA HIS A 210 6.94 -4.10 -13.61
C HIS A 210 6.43 -3.02 -12.65
N ASP A 211 5.15 -2.64 -12.71
CA ASP A 211 4.53 -1.74 -11.76
C ASP A 211 4.39 -2.40 -10.38
N TRP A 212 3.91 -3.65 -10.35
CA TRP A 212 3.79 -4.45 -9.14
C TRP A 212 5.16 -4.67 -8.48
N PHE A 213 6.16 -5.06 -9.26
CA PHE A 213 7.50 -5.38 -8.74
C PHE A 213 8.12 -4.20 -8.01
N TYR A 214 8.04 -3.00 -8.62
CA TYR A 214 8.52 -1.79 -7.98
C TYR A 214 7.70 -1.44 -6.73
N ARG A 215 6.38 -1.51 -6.82
CA ARG A 215 5.50 -1.20 -5.67
C ARG A 215 5.78 -2.10 -4.47
N GLU A 216 5.89 -3.40 -4.68
CA GLU A 216 6.04 -4.38 -3.59
C GLU A 216 7.46 -4.41 -3.01
N THR A 217 8.47 -4.46 -3.87
CA THR A 217 9.84 -4.78 -3.43
C THR A 217 10.80 -3.59 -3.52
N GLY A 218 10.47 -2.54 -4.24
CA GLY A 218 11.37 -1.43 -4.55
C GLY A 218 12.38 -1.72 -5.65
N CYS A 219 12.33 -2.91 -6.24
CA CYS A 219 13.13 -3.24 -7.41
C CYS A 219 12.74 -2.36 -8.58
N ILE A 220 13.69 -1.67 -9.18
CA ILE A 220 13.47 -0.93 -10.42
C ILE A 220 13.44 -1.93 -11.57
N GLN A 221 12.23 -2.26 -12.04
CA GLN A 221 12.07 -3.14 -13.18
C GLN A 221 11.74 -2.35 -14.44
N TYR A 222 12.45 -2.66 -15.53
CA TYR A 222 12.17 -2.14 -16.86
C TYR A 222 11.48 -3.20 -17.71
N LEU A 223 10.37 -2.82 -18.34
CA LEU A 223 9.77 -3.61 -19.39
C LEU A 223 10.36 -3.14 -20.73
N VAL A 224 11.01 -4.04 -21.44
CA VAL A 224 11.65 -3.74 -22.71
C VAL A 224 10.85 -4.39 -23.83
N GLU A 225 10.23 -3.58 -24.67
CA GLU A 225 9.66 -4.02 -25.95
C GLU A 225 10.80 -4.16 -26.95
N CYS A 226 11.39 -5.33 -27.02
CA CYS A 226 12.38 -5.63 -28.04
C CYS A 226 11.65 -6.25 -29.25
N GLY A 227 11.91 -5.74 -30.42
CA GLY A 227 11.17 -6.21 -31.55
C GLY A 227 11.95 -6.18 -32.85
N THR A 228 11.43 -6.94 -33.77
CA THR A 228 11.70 -6.83 -35.21
C THR A 228 10.38 -6.57 -35.92
N SER A 229 10.44 -6.06 -37.11
CA SER A 229 9.27 -5.96 -38.01
C SER A 229 8.74 -7.32 -38.42
N ASN A 230 9.45 -8.40 -38.15
CA ASN A 230 9.08 -9.77 -38.45
C ASN A 230 8.71 -10.53 -37.15
N LEU A 231 7.48 -11.04 -37.06
CA LEU A 231 7.01 -11.83 -35.93
C LEU A 231 7.74 -13.16 -35.75
N GLN A 232 8.26 -13.72 -36.85
CA GLN A 232 9.11 -14.90 -36.87
C GLN A 232 10.49 -14.52 -37.44
N PRO A 233 11.35 -13.88 -36.65
CA PRO A 233 12.66 -13.46 -37.10
C PRO A 233 13.56 -14.66 -37.44
N ASP A 234 14.33 -14.54 -38.50
CA ASP A 234 15.38 -15.51 -38.80
C ASP A 234 16.59 -15.33 -37.84
N SER A 235 17.53 -16.27 -37.88
CA SER A 235 18.71 -16.24 -37.02
C SER A 235 19.49 -14.93 -37.09
N THR A 236 19.58 -14.31 -38.28
CA THR A 236 20.30 -13.06 -38.46
C THR A 236 19.63 -11.90 -37.73
N LEU A 237 18.30 -11.80 -37.78
CA LEU A 237 17.54 -10.80 -37.03
C LEU A 237 17.58 -11.07 -35.52
N ILE A 238 17.58 -12.33 -35.10
CA ILE A 238 17.72 -12.71 -33.68
C ILE A 238 19.10 -12.28 -33.17
N GLU A 239 20.19 -12.68 -33.82
CA GLU A 239 21.54 -12.30 -33.45
C GLU A 239 21.74 -10.79 -33.43
N ASN A 240 21.24 -10.08 -34.44
CA ASN A 240 21.28 -8.61 -34.45
C ASN A 240 20.53 -7.99 -33.28
N THR A 241 19.37 -8.54 -32.90
CA THR A 241 18.60 -8.02 -31.76
C THR A 241 19.29 -8.28 -30.42
N ILE A 242 19.93 -9.44 -30.26
CA ILE A 242 20.77 -9.78 -29.11
C ILE A 242 21.90 -8.76 -28.98
N ASP A 243 22.68 -8.57 -30.05
CA ASP A 243 23.83 -7.65 -30.04
C ASP A 243 23.44 -6.22 -29.70
N ARG A 244 22.27 -5.76 -30.18
CA ARG A 244 21.78 -4.41 -29.88
C ARG A 244 21.37 -4.23 -28.41
N ASN A 245 20.81 -5.26 -27.77
CA ASN A 245 20.28 -5.18 -26.40
C ASN A 245 21.35 -5.47 -25.33
N LYS A 246 22.39 -6.23 -25.65
CA LYS A 246 23.46 -6.63 -24.71
C LYS A 246 24.11 -5.45 -23.98
N PRO A 247 24.51 -4.32 -24.62
CA PRO A 247 25.12 -3.20 -23.92
C PRO A 247 24.25 -2.61 -22.82
N ALA A 248 22.93 -2.60 -22.98
CA ALA A 248 22.01 -2.08 -21.99
C ALA A 248 21.89 -2.99 -20.75
N MET A 249 21.90 -4.32 -20.95
CA MET A 249 21.93 -5.26 -19.82
C MET A 249 23.21 -5.09 -18.98
N ILE A 250 24.37 -5.00 -19.66
CA ILE A 250 25.65 -4.77 -18.99
C ILE A 250 25.63 -3.44 -18.22
N TYR A 251 25.06 -2.39 -18.81
CA TYR A 251 24.93 -1.09 -18.14
C TYR A 251 24.14 -1.20 -16.81
N LEU A 252 23.01 -1.92 -16.76
CA LEU A 252 22.27 -2.07 -15.50
C LEU A 252 23.05 -2.86 -14.45
N MET A 253 23.77 -3.89 -14.85
CA MET A 253 24.64 -4.64 -13.94
C MET A 253 25.75 -3.76 -13.38
N ASP A 254 26.40 -2.98 -14.23
CA ASP A 254 27.43 -2.01 -13.82
C ASP A 254 26.87 -0.93 -12.91
N ARG A 255 25.66 -0.42 -13.23
CA ARG A 255 24.96 0.57 -12.41
C ARG A 255 24.65 0.03 -11.01
N ALA A 256 24.28 -1.26 -10.90
CA ALA A 256 24.00 -1.91 -9.62
C ALA A 256 25.23 -1.98 -8.71
N ILE A 257 26.42 -2.22 -9.26
CA ILE A 257 27.67 -2.26 -8.49
C ILE A 257 28.35 -0.88 -8.31
N GLY A 258 27.71 0.20 -8.81
CA GLY A 258 28.24 1.56 -8.67
C GLY A 258 29.41 1.87 -9.61
N TYR A 259 29.50 1.22 -10.75
CA TYR A 259 30.61 1.35 -11.69
C TYR A 259 30.61 2.68 -12.45
N TYR A 260 29.44 3.28 -12.69
CA TYR A 260 29.31 4.55 -13.39
C TYR A 260 29.36 5.75 -12.45
N ALA A 261 29.84 6.91 -12.94
CA ALA A 261 29.89 8.14 -12.18
C ALA A 261 28.49 8.67 -11.76
N ASP A 262 27.48 8.37 -12.57
CA ASP A 262 26.08 8.66 -12.27
C ASP A 262 25.38 7.56 -11.45
N ALA A 263 26.16 6.60 -10.94
CA ALA A 263 25.66 5.46 -10.17
C ALA A 263 25.44 5.80 -8.69
N ALA A 264 24.95 6.99 -8.37
CA ALA A 264 24.69 7.41 -7.01
C ALA A 264 23.69 6.47 -6.33
N GLN A 265 24.05 6.00 -5.15
CA GLN A 265 23.23 5.15 -4.31
C GLN A 265 23.71 5.20 -2.86
N ILE A 266 22.80 4.96 -1.93
CA ILE A 266 23.09 4.84 -0.51
C ILE A 266 22.76 3.42 -0.08
N THR A 267 23.72 2.77 0.57
CA THR A 267 23.56 1.44 1.17
C THR A 267 24.17 1.45 2.57
N GLY A 268 23.83 0.46 3.36
CA GLY A 268 24.40 0.26 4.68
C GLY A 268 23.73 -0.88 5.40
N ARG A 269 24.03 -0.95 6.68
CA ARG A 269 23.37 -1.89 7.60
C ARG A 269 22.85 -1.15 8.80
N VAL A 270 21.72 -1.65 9.32
CA VAL A 270 21.15 -1.18 10.57
C VAL A 270 21.49 -2.17 11.67
N PHE A 271 21.94 -1.67 12.80
CA PHE A 271 22.38 -2.45 13.95
C PHE A 271 21.65 -1.98 15.21
N ASP A 272 21.47 -2.89 16.14
CA ASP A 272 21.19 -2.56 17.53
C ASP A 272 22.43 -1.87 18.16
N ALA A 273 22.23 -0.66 18.67
CA ALA A 273 23.33 0.16 19.24
C ALA A 273 23.96 -0.45 20.50
N THR A 274 23.26 -1.37 21.20
CA THR A 274 23.73 -1.99 22.43
C THR A 274 24.46 -3.30 22.16
N THR A 275 23.88 -4.15 21.31
CA THR A 275 24.40 -5.50 21.04
C THR A 275 25.28 -5.58 19.81
N ASN A 276 25.21 -4.57 18.94
CA ASN A 276 25.86 -4.53 17.64
C ASN A 276 25.44 -5.68 16.70
N GLN A 277 24.23 -6.25 16.93
CA GLN A 277 23.63 -7.23 16.04
C GLN A 277 22.90 -6.54 14.90
N PRO A 278 22.87 -7.08 13.69
CA PRO A 278 22.08 -6.54 12.59
C PRO A 278 20.59 -6.61 12.93
N LEU A 279 19.84 -5.62 12.47
CA LEU A 279 18.39 -5.54 12.63
C LEU A 279 17.70 -5.80 11.32
N GLU A 280 16.91 -6.86 11.29
CA GLU A 280 15.99 -7.22 10.22
C GLU A 280 14.68 -6.43 10.36
N ASN A 281 13.97 -6.26 9.23
CA ASN A 281 12.65 -5.61 9.18
C ASN A 281 12.62 -4.14 9.67
N VAL A 282 13.74 -3.44 9.62
CA VAL A 282 13.76 -1.99 9.84
C VAL A 282 13.16 -1.30 8.63
N ILE A 283 12.14 -0.48 8.85
CA ILE A 283 11.54 0.36 7.82
C ILE A 283 12.50 1.49 7.46
N VAL A 284 12.86 1.59 6.19
CA VAL A 284 13.78 2.61 5.66
C VAL A 284 13.02 3.48 4.67
N GLU A 285 12.65 4.67 5.11
CA GLU A 285 11.91 5.65 4.31
C GLU A 285 12.78 6.84 3.91
N LEU A 286 12.49 7.42 2.75
CA LEU A 286 12.99 8.71 2.31
C LEU A 286 11.83 9.69 2.28
N GLU A 287 11.95 10.84 2.97
CA GLU A 287 10.88 11.83 2.98
C GLU A 287 10.57 12.40 1.59
N GLU A 288 11.57 12.52 0.75
CA GLU A 288 11.44 13.07 -0.61
C GLU A 288 10.78 12.09 -1.59
N HIS A 289 10.83 10.79 -1.27
CA HIS A 289 10.37 9.69 -2.13
C HIS A 289 9.38 8.79 -1.41
N THR A 290 8.60 9.34 -0.52
CA THR A 290 7.51 8.60 0.15
C THR A 290 6.24 8.66 -0.67
N GLY A 291 5.57 7.55 -0.69
CA GLY A 291 4.19 7.45 -1.10
C GLY A 291 3.64 6.22 -0.42
N SER A 292 2.51 6.34 0.25
CA SER A 292 1.83 5.21 0.89
C SER A 292 1.40 4.13 -0.11
N ILE A 293 1.48 4.44 -1.39
CA ILE A 293 1.32 3.46 -2.47
C ILE A 293 2.42 2.39 -2.47
N LEU A 294 3.62 2.71 -1.96
CA LEU A 294 4.72 1.75 -1.88
C LEU A 294 4.61 0.92 -0.62
N LYS A 295 4.88 -0.37 -0.73
CA LYS A 295 5.12 -1.18 0.47
C LYS A 295 6.39 -0.69 1.17
N PRO A 296 6.46 -0.77 2.51
CA PRO A 296 7.65 -0.36 3.24
C PRO A 296 8.91 -1.06 2.72
N ARG A 297 9.99 -0.31 2.59
CA ARG A 297 11.31 -0.88 2.28
C ARG A 297 11.94 -1.33 3.58
N LEU A 298 12.22 -2.62 3.69
CA LEU A 298 12.70 -3.25 4.92
C LEU A 298 14.17 -3.64 4.78
N THR A 299 14.86 -3.72 5.91
CA THR A 299 16.17 -4.37 5.95
C THR A 299 16.01 -5.88 5.98
N ASN A 300 16.95 -6.61 5.36
CA ASN A 300 16.98 -8.08 5.39
C ASN A 300 17.61 -8.63 6.70
N GLU A 301 17.77 -9.96 6.78
CA GLU A 301 18.34 -10.65 7.94
C GLU A 301 19.77 -10.21 8.33
N PHE A 302 20.49 -9.54 7.40
CA PHE A 302 21.80 -8.94 7.66
C PHE A 302 21.73 -7.46 8.04
N GLY A 303 20.52 -6.92 8.24
CA GLY A 303 20.27 -5.51 8.51
C GLY A 303 20.51 -4.60 7.30
N ARG A 304 20.67 -5.15 6.09
CA ARG A 304 21.07 -4.38 4.90
C ARG A 304 19.90 -3.61 4.31
N PHE A 305 20.17 -2.36 3.91
CA PHE A 305 19.30 -1.55 3.06
C PHE A 305 20.08 -0.98 1.86
N ARG A 306 19.34 -0.63 0.80
CA ARG A 306 19.89 0.04 -0.38
C ARG A 306 18.83 0.94 -1.03
N ARG A 307 19.25 2.13 -1.46
CA ARG A 307 18.43 3.04 -2.24
C ARG A 307 19.24 3.55 -3.45
N ILE A 308 18.67 3.37 -4.63
CA ILE A 308 19.19 3.93 -5.88
C ILE A 308 18.64 5.36 -5.98
N LEU A 309 19.51 6.33 -6.17
CA LEU A 309 19.19 7.76 -6.07
C LEU A 309 19.93 8.55 -7.14
N ASP A 310 19.46 9.78 -7.37
CA ASP A 310 20.27 10.82 -8.00
C ASP A 310 21.28 11.39 -7.00
N VAL A 311 22.28 12.11 -7.51
CA VAL A 311 23.22 12.84 -6.66
C VAL A 311 22.47 13.91 -5.87
N GLY A 312 22.55 13.86 -4.55
CA GLY A 312 21.79 14.77 -3.70
C GLY A 312 21.88 14.44 -2.22
N SER A 313 21.16 15.23 -1.43
CA SER A 313 21.00 15.01 0.01
C SER A 313 19.56 14.64 0.28
N TYR A 314 19.34 13.59 1.08
CA TYR A 314 18.04 12.97 1.32
C TYR A 314 17.81 12.75 2.81
N ASN A 315 16.59 13.02 3.26
CA ASN A 315 16.17 12.75 4.62
C ASN A 315 15.68 11.31 4.76
N PHE A 316 16.44 10.50 5.48
CA PHE A 316 16.11 9.12 5.78
C PHE A 316 15.50 9.00 7.17
N SER A 317 14.43 8.22 7.27
CA SER A 317 13.87 7.72 8.53
C SER A 317 14.12 6.22 8.64
N PHE A 318 14.60 5.80 9.81
CA PHE A 318 14.81 4.39 10.16
C PHE A 318 13.93 4.05 11.37
N ARG A 319 12.97 3.15 11.19
CA ARG A 319 12.00 2.76 12.22
C ARG A 319 11.94 1.25 12.38
N ALA A 320 12.00 0.76 13.60
CA ALA A 320 11.86 -0.66 13.90
C ALA A 320 11.11 -0.86 15.22
N GLU A 321 10.43 -2.00 15.32
CA GLU A 321 9.74 -2.36 16.56
C GLU A 321 10.73 -2.43 17.74
N GLY A 322 10.40 -1.72 18.80
CA GLY A 322 11.18 -1.70 20.03
C GLY A 322 12.44 -0.83 20.00
N TYR A 323 12.57 0.05 19.00
CA TYR A 323 13.69 0.97 18.86
C TYR A 323 13.23 2.43 18.71
N GLU A 324 14.09 3.34 19.11
CA GLU A 324 13.91 4.78 18.85
C GLU A 324 14.05 5.05 17.34
N GLU A 325 13.11 5.81 16.77
CA GLU A 325 13.20 6.27 15.38
C GLU A 325 14.42 7.17 15.20
N GLN A 326 15.15 6.97 14.13
CA GLN A 326 16.31 7.78 13.78
C GLN A 326 16.13 8.45 12.42
N ASN A 327 16.18 9.79 12.41
CA ASN A 327 16.10 10.62 11.22
C ASN A 327 17.46 11.21 10.86
N LEU A 328 17.93 10.98 9.63
CA LEU A 328 19.28 11.35 9.18
C LEU A 328 19.26 11.96 7.79
N LEU A 329 20.04 13.04 7.62
CA LEU A 329 20.33 13.56 6.29
C LEU A 329 21.56 12.82 5.72
N LEU A 330 21.35 12.02 4.68
CA LEU A 330 22.38 11.27 4.00
C LEU A 330 22.65 11.84 2.60
N VAL A 331 23.89 11.70 2.12
CA VAL A 331 24.31 12.28 0.83
C VAL A 331 24.68 11.18 -0.16
N ALA A 332 23.92 11.12 -1.26
CA ALA A 332 24.27 10.28 -2.41
C ALA A 332 25.30 11.01 -3.28
N ASN A 333 26.50 10.45 -3.41
CA ASN A 333 27.60 11.06 -4.12
C ASN A 333 27.66 10.57 -5.57
N ASN A 334 28.22 11.38 -6.46
CA ASN A 334 28.49 11.00 -7.84
C ASN A 334 29.67 10.02 -8.00
N SER A 335 30.34 9.65 -6.92
CA SER A 335 31.40 8.65 -6.91
C SER A 335 30.92 7.20 -6.83
N GLY A 336 29.61 6.97 -6.93
CA GLY A 336 29.02 5.63 -6.89
C GLY A 336 28.33 5.32 -5.55
N ILE A 337 28.76 4.26 -4.87
CA ILE A 337 28.10 3.79 -3.64
C ILE A 337 28.55 4.63 -2.43
N THR A 338 27.60 5.21 -1.72
CA THR A 338 27.79 5.77 -0.37
C THR A 338 27.36 4.71 0.65
N GLU A 339 28.29 4.26 1.49
CA GLU A 339 28.00 3.30 2.55
C GLU A 339 27.86 4.00 3.89
N GLN A 340 26.72 3.78 4.58
CA GLN A 340 26.40 4.36 5.88
C GLN A 340 25.74 3.33 6.79
N ASN A 341 26.40 2.94 7.87
CA ASN A 341 25.81 2.09 8.89
C ASN A 341 25.03 2.92 9.92
N ILE A 342 23.91 2.39 10.36
CA ILE A 342 22.95 3.02 11.27
C ILE A 342 22.89 2.19 12.55
N TYR A 343 22.74 2.85 13.69
CA TYR A 343 22.65 2.19 15.00
C TYR A 343 21.41 2.70 15.73
N LEU A 344 20.41 1.84 15.90
CA LEU A 344 19.17 2.19 16.60
C LEU A 344 19.29 1.88 18.09
N ASN A 345 18.86 2.80 18.92
CA ASN A 345 18.79 2.60 20.35
C ASN A 345 17.55 1.80 20.74
N PRO A 346 17.68 0.70 21.49
CA PRO A 346 16.52 -0.04 21.93
C PRO A 346 15.70 0.79 22.94
N LEU A 347 14.38 0.79 22.78
CA LEU A 347 13.43 1.35 23.73
C LEU A 347 13.45 0.57 25.06
N ILE A 348 13.09 1.25 26.14
CA ILE A 348 12.97 0.63 27.46
C ILE A 348 11.81 -0.39 27.43
N SER A 349 12.02 -1.54 28.08
CA SER A 349 10.95 -2.51 28.30
C SER A 349 10.28 -2.27 29.66
N HIS A 350 8.97 -2.40 29.66
CA HIS A 350 8.14 -2.31 30.85
C HIS A 350 7.33 -3.57 31.03
N GLN A 351 7.16 -3.97 32.27
CA GLN A 351 6.29 -5.10 32.59
C GLN A 351 4.83 -4.66 32.59
N VAL A 352 4.03 -5.31 31.78
CA VAL A 352 2.58 -5.12 31.69
C VAL A 352 1.90 -6.36 32.23
N ASN A 353 1.14 -6.20 33.30
CA ASN A 353 0.31 -7.24 33.85
C ASN A 353 -1.10 -7.11 33.25
N ILE A 354 -1.50 -8.08 32.46
CA ILE A 354 -2.85 -8.19 31.92
C ILE A 354 -3.62 -9.16 32.81
N ARG A 355 -4.54 -8.65 33.60
CA ARG A 355 -5.28 -9.44 34.56
C ARG A 355 -6.68 -9.74 34.04
N LEU A 356 -6.97 -11.02 33.84
CA LEU A 356 -8.30 -11.49 33.47
C LEU A 356 -9.19 -11.56 34.70
N VAL A 357 -10.20 -10.70 34.73
CA VAL A 357 -11.22 -10.66 35.79
C VAL A 357 -12.55 -11.14 35.22
N HIS A 358 -13.11 -12.19 35.73
CA HIS A 358 -14.39 -12.75 35.27
C HIS A 358 -15.22 -13.30 36.42
N ASP A 359 -16.53 -13.36 36.23
CA ASP A 359 -17.50 -13.89 37.19
C ASP A 359 -17.83 -15.36 36.94
N ASP A 360 -17.45 -15.93 35.78
CA ASP A 360 -17.64 -17.33 35.43
C ASP A 360 -16.37 -18.15 35.72
N LEU A 361 -16.45 -19.00 36.74
CA LEU A 361 -15.35 -19.87 37.17
C LEU A 361 -14.95 -20.96 36.16
N THR A 362 -15.69 -21.09 35.07
CA THR A 362 -15.39 -22.07 34.02
C THR A 362 -14.42 -21.57 32.98
N ILE A 363 -14.15 -20.26 32.92
CA ILE A 363 -13.22 -19.67 31.97
C ILE A 363 -11.80 -19.77 32.52
N HIS A 364 -10.96 -20.54 31.87
CA HIS A 364 -9.58 -20.74 32.26
C HIS A 364 -8.57 -19.96 31.42
N THR A 365 -8.87 -19.78 30.13
CA THR A 365 -8.00 -19.09 29.16
C THR A 365 -8.82 -18.28 28.17
N VAL A 366 -8.27 -17.17 27.68
CA VAL A 366 -8.84 -16.31 26.64
C VAL A 366 -7.75 -15.97 25.63
N SER A 367 -8.07 -16.11 24.35
CA SER A 367 -7.17 -15.73 23.27
C SER A 367 -7.38 -14.25 22.91
N GLY A 368 -6.30 -13.57 22.60
CA GLY A 368 -6.30 -12.17 22.20
C GLY A 368 -5.07 -11.79 21.41
N ALA A 369 -4.87 -10.52 21.20
CA ALA A 369 -3.72 -9.99 20.48
C ALA A 369 -3.19 -8.69 21.14
N ILE A 370 -1.90 -8.51 21.03
CA ILE A 370 -1.22 -7.23 21.27
C ILE A 370 -0.66 -6.78 19.94
N SER A 371 -1.06 -5.60 19.47
CA SER A 371 -0.61 -5.04 18.21
C SER A 371 -0.09 -3.62 18.36
N ASN A 372 0.81 -3.23 17.47
CA ASN A 372 1.32 -1.88 17.32
C ASN A 372 1.43 -1.55 15.81
N GLU A 373 2.07 -0.45 15.45
CA GLU A 373 2.28 -0.05 14.06
C GLU A 373 3.19 -1.01 13.24
N TYR A 374 3.91 -1.92 13.91
CA TYR A 374 4.84 -2.85 13.28
C TYR A 374 4.25 -4.25 13.09
N GLY A 375 3.19 -4.58 13.80
CA GLY A 375 2.58 -5.90 13.68
C GLY A 375 1.70 -6.31 14.85
N MET A 376 1.26 -7.54 14.81
CA MET A 376 0.36 -8.13 15.79
C MET A 376 0.92 -9.46 16.33
N THR A 377 0.92 -9.61 17.65
CA THR A 377 1.28 -10.85 18.32
C THR A 377 0.03 -11.46 18.95
N GLN A 378 -0.30 -12.69 18.58
CA GLN A 378 -1.35 -13.47 19.24
C GLN A 378 -0.90 -13.88 20.62
N ILE A 379 -1.77 -13.72 21.60
CA ILE A 379 -1.53 -14.08 22.99
C ILE A 379 -2.69 -14.91 23.55
N GLU A 380 -2.39 -15.69 24.56
CA GLU A 380 -3.38 -16.39 25.38
C GLU A 380 -3.14 -16.03 26.84
N ILE A 381 -4.18 -15.59 27.54
CA ILE A 381 -4.10 -15.26 28.94
C ILE A 381 -4.96 -16.22 29.77
N SER A 382 -4.48 -16.52 30.97
CA SER A 382 -5.19 -17.33 31.96
C SER A 382 -5.91 -16.43 32.97
N SER A 383 -6.86 -17.00 33.69
CA SER A 383 -7.51 -16.35 34.82
C SER A 383 -6.47 -15.82 35.83
N GLY A 384 -6.60 -14.56 36.25
CA GLY A 384 -5.65 -13.87 37.12
C GLY A 384 -4.56 -13.11 36.36
N ASP A 385 -3.38 -12.97 36.97
CA ASP A 385 -2.29 -12.14 36.48
C ASP A 385 -1.51 -12.82 35.32
N ASN A 386 -1.27 -12.06 34.24
CA ASN A 386 -0.46 -12.47 33.10
C ASN A 386 0.53 -11.36 32.75
N TYR A 387 1.82 -11.66 32.80
CA TYR A 387 2.89 -10.65 32.64
C TYR A 387 3.51 -10.70 31.26
N PHE A 388 3.62 -9.53 30.62
CA PHE A 388 4.26 -9.31 29.32
C PHE A 388 5.31 -8.22 29.46
N ASP A 389 6.46 -8.41 28.82
CA ASP A 389 7.46 -7.37 28.68
C ASP A 389 7.26 -6.66 27.35
N LEU A 390 6.72 -5.44 27.38
CA LEU A 390 6.47 -4.62 26.20
C LEU A 390 7.44 -3.44 26.16
N LYS A 391 7.87 -3.07 24.98
CA LYS A 391 8.66 -1.86 24.76
C LYS A 391 7.81 -0.61 24.98
N GLU A 392 8.49 0.51 25.26
CA GLU A 392 7.81 1.80 25.28
C GLU A 392 7.14 2.08 23.94
N GLY A 393 5.85 2.47 23.98
CA GLY A 393 5.11 2.69 22.74
C GLY A 393 3.59 2.59 22.90
N LYS A 394 2.90 2.79 21.79
CA LYS A 394 1.44 2.69 21.69
C LYS A 394 1.05 1.29 21.22
N TYR A 395 0.21 0.64 22.00
CA TYR A 395 -0.30 -0.70 21.70
C TYR A 395 -1.82 -0.72 21.65
N GLN A 396 -2.36 -1.51 20.76
CA GLN A 396 -3.72 -2.00 20.77
C GLN A 396 -3.70 -3.38 21.43
N ILE A 397 -4.45 -3.56 22.50
CA ILE A 397 -4.62 -4.86 23.17
C ILE A 397 -6.07 -5.25 22.98
N GLU A 398 -6.31 -6.44 22.46
CA GLU A 398 -7.64 -6.89 22.14
C GLU A 398 -7.84 -8.37 22.49
N PHE A 399 -9.04 -8.68 22.94
CA PHE A 399 -9.51 -10.03 23.19
C PHE A 399 -10.81 -10.24 22.45
N GLY A 400 -10.77 -11.08 21.41
CA GLY A 400 -11.94 -11.51 20.68
C GLY A 400 -12.64 -12.56 21.49
N MET A 401 -13.78 -12.21 22.02
CA MET A 401 -14.58 -13.07 22.88
C MET A 401 -15.39 -14.05 22.03
N ASP A 402 -15.79 -15.14 22.64
CA ASP A 402 -16.75 -16.04 22.00
C ASP A 402 -18.14 -15.38 21.89
N SER A 403 -19.09 -16.03 21.23
CA SER A 403 -20.42 -15.49 20.98
C SER A 403 -21.23 -15.14 22.24
N ASN A 404 -20.72 -15.41 23.42
CA ASN A 404 -21.38 -15.16 24.70
C ASN A 404 -20.76 -13.98 25.49
N HIS A 405 -19.67 -13.40 25.00
CA HIS A 405 -18.92 -12.38 25.71
C HIS A 405 -18.64 -11.16 24.81
N VAL A 406 -18.59 -10.00 25.45
CA VAL A 406 -18.28 -8.76 24.75
C VAL A 406 -16.79 -8.69 24.40
N PRO A 407 -16.41 -8.41 23.15
CA PRO A 407 -15.03 -8.14 22.81
C PRO A 407 -14.44 -7.02 23.67
N TRP A 408 -13.22 -7.21 24.13
CA TRP A 408 -12.49 -6.19 24.87
C TRP A 408 -11.32 -5.69 24.00
N ALA A 409 -11.27 -4.38 23.78
CA ALA A 409 -10.18 -3.76 23.04
C ALA A 409 -9.82 -2.43 23.68
N LYS A 410 -8.53 -2.18 23.86
CA LYS A 410 -8.03 -0.93 24.44
C LYS A 410 -6.72 -0.51 23.81
N THR A 411 -6.63 0.78 23.46
CA THR A 411 -5.37 1.39 23.08
C THR A 411 -4.65 1.91 24.33
N VAL A 412 -3.43 1.45 24.54
CA VAL A 412 -2.64 1.76 25.72
C VAL A 412 -1.28 2.32 25.29
N PHE A 413 -0.83 3.38 25.96
CA PHE A 413 0.55 3.84 25.82
C PHE A 413 1.39 3.28 26.96
N ILE A 414 2.39 2.47 26.64
CA ILE A 414 3.31 1.85 27.59
C ILE A 414 4.54 2.75 27.75
N ASN A 415 4.73 3.32 28.92
CA ASN A 415 5.88 4.14 29.32
C ASN A 415 6.32 3.90 30.77
N SER A 416 5.72 2.91 31.39
CA SER A 416 6.01 2.43 32.75
C SER A 416 5.38 1.05 32.90
N ASN A 417 5.72 0.35 33.98
CA ASN A 417 4.99 -0.86 34.34
C ASN A 417 3.50 -0.55 34.52
N LYS A 418 2.64 -1.40 34.02
CA LYS A 418 1.17 -1.22 34.03
C LYS A 418 0.44 -2.46 34.46
N ASP A 419 -0.67 -2.26 35.16
CA ASP A 419 -1.69 -3.26 35.40
C ASP A 419 -2.92 -2.90 34.53
N LEU A 420 -3.40 -3.88 33.78
CA LEU A 420 -4.58 -3.77 32.92
C LEU A 420 -5.59 -4.83 33.33
N ASP A 421 -6.75 -4.43 33.79
CA ASP A 421 -7.83 -5.33 34.09
C ASP A 421 -8.70 -5.54 32.86
N ILE A 422 -8.81 -6.79 32.41
CA ILE A 422 -9.74 -7.20 31.38
C ILE A 422 -10.96 -7.78 32.07
N ILE A 423 -12.06 -7.09 31.96
CA ILE A 423 -13.31 -7.51 32.57
C ILE A 423 -14.05 -8.39 31.55
N TYR A 424 -14.24 -9.63 31.95
CA TYR A 424 -14.95 -10.64 31.19
C TYR A 424 -16.31 -10.86 31.82
N GLU A 425 -17.29 -10.21 31.27
CA GLU A 425 -18.68 -10.29 31.78
C GLU A 425 -19.53 -11.21 30.92
N SER A 426 -20.16 -12.18 31.59
CA SER A 426 -20.84 -13.32 31.00
C SER A 426 -22.27 -13.05 30.54
N SER A 427 -22.75 -11.87 30.45
CA SER A 427 -24.05 -11.61 29.82
C SER A 427 -24.29 -10.14 29.56
N PHE A 428 -23.94 -9.67 28.40
CA PHE A 428 -24.50 -8.41 27.92
C PHE A 428 -25.44 -8.67 26.77
N PRO A 429 -26.63 -8.02 26.79
CA PRO A 429 -27.42 -7.97 25.58
C PRO A 429 -26.54 -7.25 24.55
N ALA A 430 -26.19 -7.94 23.47
CA ALA A 430 -25.81 -7.27 22.25
C ALA A 430 -26.89 -6.23 21.98
N VAL A 431 -26.54 -4.96 22.00
CA VAL A 431 -27.51 -3.88 21.77
C VAL A 431 -28.00 -3.94 20.35
N LEU A 432 -27.37 -4.72 19.52
CA LEU A 432 -27.72 -4.90 18.14
C LEU A 432 -27.47 -6.32 17.64
N ASN A 433 -28.44 -7.18 17.90
CA ASN A 433 -28.89 -8.13 16.90
C ASN A 433 -29.96 -7.46 16.02
N ASP A 434 -29.93 -6.14 15.90
CA ASP A 434 -30.85 -5.49 15.02
C ASP A 434 -30.19 -5.44 13.64
N GLU A 435 -30.63 -6.39 12.87
CA GLU A 435 -30.47 -6.51 11.43
C GLU A 435 -30.76 -5.20 10.68
N SER A 436 -31.16 -4.15 11.37
CA SER A 436 -31.59 -2.86 10.82
C SER A 436 -30.47 -1.84 10.62
N ILE A 437 -29.28 -2.03 11.14
CA ILE A 437 -28.19 -1.07 10.88
C ILE A 437 -27.75 -1.12 9.42
N LEU A 438 -27.69 -2.32 8.90
CA LEU A 438 -27.36 -2.59 7.53
C LEU A 438 -28.39 -3.62 7.06
N ASP A 439 -29.49 -3.18 6.48
CA ASP A 439 -30.63 -3.99 6.10
C ASP A 439 -30.32 -5.39 5.62
N ASN A 440 -30.92 -6.36 6.22
CA ASN A 440 -30.83 -7.80 6.24
C ASN A 440 -30.73 -8.57 4.96
N SER A 441 -30.32 -8.03 3.92
CA SER A 441 -30.18 -8.80 2.72
C SER A 441 -28.75 -9.25 2.49
N VAL A 442 -28.48 -10.42 3.05
CA VAL A 442 -27.42 -11.28 2.48
C VAL A 442 -26.06 -10.60 2.36
N GLY A 443 -25.19 -10.76 3.40
CA GLY A 443 -23.77 -10.35 3.32
C GLY A 443 -23.02 -11.02 2.15
N PRO A 444 -21.84 -10.61 1.83
CA PRO A 444 -21.02 -9.56 2.40
C PRO A 444 -21.41 -8.15 1.93
N TRP A 445 -21.15 -7.19 2.77
CA TRP A 445 -21.33 -5.77 2.45
C TRP A 445 -20.22 -5.32 1.54
N CYS A 446 -20.52 -5.03 0.30
CA CYS A 446 -19.54 -4.53 -0.65
C CYS A 446 -19.84 -3.07 -0.94
N ILE A 447 -18.88 -2.20 -0.61
CA ILE A 447 -18.86 -0.84 -1.10
C ILE A 447 -18.06 -0.87 -2.39
N GLU A 448 -18.75 -1.14 -3.49
CA GLU A 448 -18.15 -1.13 -4.81
C GLU A 448 -18.02 0.30 -5.34
N ASN A 449 -17.02 0.50 -6.16
CA ASN A 449 -16.65 1.79 -6.73
C ASN A 449 -17.71 2.55 -7.49
N GLU A 450 -18.65 1.88 -8.08
CA GLU A 450 -19.71 2.52 -8.87
C GLU A 450 -21.05 2.56 -8.13
N ASN A 451 -21.19 1.76 -7.09
CA ASN A 451 -22.42 1.66 -6.32
C ASN A 451 -22.07 1.34 -4.87
N MET A 452 -22.09 2.34 -4.06
CA MET A 452 -21.91 2.16 -2.63
C MET A 452 -22.97 1.31 -2.01
N LEU A 453 -22.60 0.69 -0.91
CA LEU A 453 -23.43 -0.10 -0.01
C LEU A 453 -24.85 -0.30 -0.56
N LYS A 454 -25.08 -1.41 -1.21
CA LYS A 454 -26.42 -1.80 -1.56
C LYS A 454 -27.18 -2.12 -0.26
N THR A 455 -27.73 -1.08 0.38
CA THR A 455 -28.93 -1.31 1.17
C THR A 455 -30.05 -1.57 0.18
N GLN A 456 -30.96 -2.46 0.47
CA GLN A 456 -32.09 -2.75 -0.42
C GLN A 456 -32.98 -1.53 -0.69
N SER A 457 -32.85 -0.46 0.06
CA SER A 457 -33.70 0.71 -0.02
C SER A 457 -33.05 1.99 -0.53
N ASN A 458 -31.74 2.15 -0.50
CA ASN A 458 -31.09 3.39 -0.93
C ASN A 458 -29.78 3.13 -1.66
N THR A 459 -29.84 3.21 -2.97
CA THR A 459 -28.64 3.22 -3.82
C THR A 459 -28.18 4.65 -3.94
N TYR A 460 -27.04 4.99 -3.37
CA TYR A 460 -26.41 6.27 -3.62
C TYR A 460 -25.47 6.13 -4.83
N TYR A 461 -25.80 6.86 -5.89
CA TYR A 461 -24.96 6.94 -7.08
C TYR A 461 -24.02 8.13 -6.94
N SER A 462 -22.73 7.93 -7.16
CA SER A 462 -21.92 9.01 -7.68
C SER A 462 -22.15 9.01 -9.20
N ASN A 463 -23.02 9.88 -9.67
CA ASN A 463 -22.99 10.25 -11.08
C ASN A 463 -21.69 11.01 -11.28
N GLY A 464 -20.84 10.58 -12.22
CA GLY A 464 -19.48 11.07 -12.47
C GLY A 464 -19.27 12.57 -12.71
N GLU A 465 -20.16 13.39 -12.15
CA GLU A 465 -20.14 14.86 -12.22
C GLU A 465 -19.57 15.55 -10.98
N ASN A 466 -19.25 14.79 -9.92
CA ASN A 466 -18.68 15.37 -8.69
C ASN A 466 -17.36 14.67 -8.35
N PRO A 467 -16.25 15.37 -8.52
CA PRO A 467 -14.90 14.83 -8.35
C PRO A 467 -14.57 14.33 -6.94
N TYR A 468 -15.30 14.81 -5.96
CA TYR A 468 -15.24 14.35 -4.57
C TYR A 468 -16.59 13.80 -4.14
N SER A 469 -16.73 12.52 -4.08
CA SER A 469 -17.88 11.89 -3.44
C SER A 469 -17.46 11.34 -2.09
N VAL A 470 -17.99 11.94 -1.03
CA VAL A 470 -18.06 11.25 0.25
C VAL A 470 -19.38 10.50 0.24
N GLN A 471 -19.27 9.21 0.21
CA GLN A 471 -20.40 8.33 0.29
C GLN A 471 -20.48 7.86 1.75
N TRP A 472 -21.68 7.83 2.32
CA TRP A 472 -21.84 7.51 3.73
C TRP A 472 -23.13 6.75 4.01
N ILE A 473 -23.08 5.94 5.04
CA ILE A 473 -24.23 5.32 5.65
C ILE A 473 -24.23 5.66 7.13
N GLU A 474 -25.35 6.08 7.63
CA GLU A 474 -25.57 6.38 9.03
C GLU A 474 -26.64 5.45 9.57
N SER A 475 -26.38 4.85 10.72
CA SER A 475 -27.40 4.06 11.43
C SER A 475 -28.47 4.96 12.04
N ASP A 476 -29.59 4.38 12.38
CA ASP A 476 -30.54 5.01 13.27
C ASP A 476 -29.89 5.35 14.63
N LEU A 477 -30.53 6.27 15.35
CA LEU A 477 -30.09 6.66 16.67
C LEU A 477 -30.42 5.53 17.67
N MET A 478 -29.37 4.95 18.26
CA MET A 478 -29.46 3.82 19.17
C MET A 478 -29.42 4.30 20.62
N ASP A 479 -30.36 3.80 21.44
CA ASP A 479 -30.34 4.05 22.87
C ASP A 479 -29.31 3.16 23.56
N VAL A 480 -28.25 3.77 24.08
CA VAL A 480 -27.19 3.13 24.85
C VAL A 480 -27.14 3.71 26.27
N SER A 481 -28.29 4.20 26.76
CA SER A 481 -28.36 4.85 28.07
C SER A 481 -27.88 3.93 29.18
N GLY A 482 -27.09 4.49 30.08
CA GLY A 482 -26.54 3.76 31.22
C GLY A 482 -25.25 2.99 30.93
N THR A 483 -24.72 3.04 29.71
CA THR A 483 -23.41 2.45 29.36
C THR A 483 -22.33 3.52 29.26
N ASN A 484 -21.08 3.16 29.49
CA ASN A 484 -19.94 4.06 29.45
C ASN A 484 -18.81 3.59 28.52
N ARG A 485 -18.97 2.41 27.92
CA ARG A 485 -18.08 1.86 26.90
C ARG A 485 -18.87 1.29 25.73
N LEU A 486 -18.45 1.63 24.54
CA LEU A 486 -18.99 1.14 23.27
C LEU A 486 -17.88 0.38 22.54
N VAL A 487 -18.22 -0.76 21.96
CA VAL A 487 -17.29 -1.57 21.17
C VAL A 487 -17.98 -1.99 19.89
N LEU A 488 -17.37 -1.69 18.76
CA LEU A 488 -17.74 -2.23 17.45
C LEU A 488 -16.64 -3.18 17.00
N SER A 489 -17.03 -4.40 16.67
CA SER A 489 -16.18 -5.40 16.02
C SER A 489 -16.58 -5.49 14.56
N ILE A 490 -15.63 -5.41 13.66
CA ILE A 490 -15.86 -5.47 12.22
C ILE A 490 -14.86 -6.44 11.59
N SER A 491 -15.37 -7.36 10.76
CA SER A 491 -14.57 -8.17 9.85
C SER A 491 -14.72 -7.60 8.44
N HIS A 492 -13.63 -7.14 7.85
CA HIS A 492 -13.69 -6.46 6.56
C HIS A 492 -12.41 -6.62 5.76
N ARG A 493 -12.51 -6.32 4.47
CA ARG A 493 -11.38 -6.11 3.58
C ARG A 493 -11.65 -4.93 2.67
N TYR A 494 -10.59 -4.33 2.14
CA TYR A 494 -10.72 -3.15 1.30
C TYR A 494 -9.58 -3.05 0.30
N GLU A 495 -9.90 -2.40 -0.82
CA GLU A 495 -8.94 -1.95 -1.81
C GLU A 495 -9.36 -0.54 -2.22
N THR A 496 -8.62 0.45 -1.74
CA THR A 496 -8.84 1.87 -1.99
C THR A 496 -7.59 2.50 -2.56
N GLU A 497 -7.71 3.63 -3.20
CA GLU A 497 -6.55 4.33 -3.69
C GLU A 497 -5.74 4.91 -2.54
N TRP A 498 -4.48 4.49 -2.46
CA TRP A 498 -3.55 4.89 -1.40
C TRP A 498 -3.41 6.40 -1.33
N ASP A 499 -3.57 6.98 -0.12
CA ASP A 499 -3.50 8.41 0.19
C ASP A 499 -4.54 9.31 -0.51
N TYR A 500 -5.34 8.77 -1.40
CA TYR A 500 -6.38 9.53 -2.11
C TYR A 500 -7.78 9.14 -1.65
N ASP A 501 -8.02 7.85 -1.48
CA ASP A 501 -9.28 7.33 -0.97
C ASP A 501 -9.14 6.82 0.47
N SER A 502 -10.21 6.90 1.22
CA SER A 502 -10.26 6.33 2.56
C SER A 502 -11.64 5.82 2.92
N ILE A 503 -11.65 4.79 3.73
CA ILE A 503 -12.84 4.30 4.42
C ILE A 503 -12.73 4.65 5.90
N SER A 504 -13.85 4.94 6.54
CA SER A 504 -13.86 5.23 7.97
C SER A 504 -15.14 4.81 8.65
N ILE A 505 -15.02 4.48 9.93
CA ILE A 505 -16.16 4.23 10.82
C ILE A 505 -16.04 5.18 12.00
N SER A 506 -17.16 5.77 12.38
CA SER A 506 -17.24 6.69 13.51
C SER A 506 -18.43 6.35 14.42
N PHE A 507 -18.24 6.50 15.73
CA PHE A 507 -19.32 6.68 16.67
C PHE A 507 -19.65 8.16 16.77
N LEU A 508 -20.92 8.51 16.60
CA LEU A 508 -21.44 9.87 16.75
C LEU A 508 -22.38 9.96 17.96
N ASP A 509 -22.32 11.07 18.68
CA ASP A 509 -23.34 11.38 19.70
C ASP A 509 -24.65 11.90 19.05
N ILE A 510 -25.66 12.17 19.86
CA ILE A 510 -26.97 12.71 19.42
C ILE A 510 -26.86 14.07 18.69
N ASN A 511 -25.74 14.77 18.82
CA ASN A 511 -25.47 16.06 18.18
C ASN A 511 -24.54 15.92 16.97
N ASP A 512 -24.35 14.71 16.46
CA ASP A 512 -23.41 14.36 15.38
C ASP A 512 -21.93 14.69 15.69
N SER A 513 -21.58 14.75 16.98
CA SER A 513 -20.18 14.91 17.38
C SER A 513 -19.49 13.56 17.40
N VAL A 514 -18.31 13.48 16.80
CA VAL A 514 -17.53 12.23 16.75
C VAL A 514 -17.02 11.89 18.15
N LEU A 515 -17.44 10.75 18.65
CA LEU A 515 -16.96 10.18 19.92
C LEU A 515 -15.66 9.40 19.73
N SER A 516 -15.60 8.61 18.67
CA SER A 516 -14.41 7.86 18.25
C SER A 516 -14.52 7.57 16.76
N ALA A 517 -13.37 7.44 16.08
CA ALA A 517 -13.31 7.12 14.67
C ALA A 517 -12.07 6.28 14.34
N LYS A 518 -12.18 5.43 13.34
CA LYS A 518 -11.08 4.67 12.75
C LYS A 518 -11.19 4.76 11.23
N SER A 519 -10.05 4.90 10.55
CA SER A 519 -10.00 5.00 9.10
C SER A 519 -8.89 4.15 8.53
N TRP A 520 -9.08 3.70 7.30
CA TRP A 520 -8.12 2.91 6.55
C TRP A 520 -8.00 3.45 5.13
N THR A 521 -6.86 3.19 4.51
CA THR A 521 -6.57 3.47 3.10
C THR A 521 -5.64 2.39 2.58
N GLY A 522 -5.63 2.16 1.27
CA GLY A 522 -4.76 1.19 0.62
C GLY A 522 -5.43 -0.15 0.38
N ASP A 523 -4.67 -1.22 0.52
CA ASP A 523 -5.05 -2.54 0.06
C ASP A 523 -4.82 -3.60 1.14
N ASN A 524 -5.88 -4.28 1.54
CA ASN A 524 -5.86 -5.52 2.31
C ASN A 524 -6.84 -6.55 1.74
N TRP A 525 -7.09 -6.53 0.41
CA TRP A 525 -8.10 -7.39 -0.21
C TRP A 525 -7.83 -8.89 -0.09
N ASP A 526 -6.58 -9.28 0.10
CA ASP A 526 -6.18 -10.69 0.13
C ASP A 526 -6.65 -11.46 1.38
N TYR A 527 -7.07 -10.75 2.43
CA TYR A 527 -7.55 -11.39 3.65
C TYR A 527 -8.59 -10.54 4.39
N MET A 528 -9.51 -11.22 5.07
CA MET A 528 -10.49 -10.59 5.92
C MET A 528 -9.82 -10.14 7.24
N GLN A 529 -9.76 -8.83 7.47
CA GLN A 529 -9.18 -8.23 8.68
C GLN A 529 -10.25 -8.02 9.73
N LYS A 530 -9.96 -8.38 10.98
CA LYS A 530 -10.82 -8.05 12.11
C LYS A 530 -10.30 -6.81 12.82
N ASP A 531 -11.16 -5.81 12.95
CA ASP A 531 -10.85 -4.54 13.61
C ASP A 531 -11.86 -4.20 14.69
N PHE A 532 -11.44 -3.34 15.62
CA PHE A 532 -12.30 -2.82 16.69
C PHE A 532 -12.29 -1.30 16.69
N LEU A 533 -13.46 -0.72 16.90
CA LEU A 533 -13.62 0.69 17.25
C LEU A 533 -14.23 0.77 18.64
N THR A 534 -13.61 1.54 19.53
CA THR A 534 -14.07 1.71 20.92
C THR A 534 -14.31 3.17 21.25
N ALA A 535 -15.32 3.46 22.07
CA ALA A 535 -15.51 4.75 22.69
C ALA A 535 -15.74 4.56 24.20
N GLU A 536 -15.13 5.39 25.01
CA GLU A 536 -15.25 5.35 26.46
C GLU A 536 -15.58 6.75 27.01
N THR A 537 -16.30 6.81 28.12
CA THR A 537 -16.60 8.07 28.82
C THR A 537 -16.61 7.86 30.32
N ASP A 538 -16.19 8.88 31.08
CA ASP A 538 -16.26 8.88 32.56
C ASP A 538 -17.69 9.02 33.09
N SER A 539 -18.63 9.37 32.22
CA SER A 539 -20.07 9.41 32.49
C SER A 539 -20.77 8.25 31.79
N VAL A 540 -22.05 8.38 31.50
CA VAL A 540 -22.76 7.41 30.68
C VAL A 540 -23.15 8.03 29.36
N PHE A 541 -23.15 7.22 28.33
CA PHE A 541 -23.76 7.57 27.04
C PHE A 541 -25.28 7.62 27.17
N SER A 542 -25.91 8.35 26.29
CA SER A 542 -27.38 8.33 26.15
C SER A 542 -27.78 7.64 24.85
N HIS A 543 -27.29 8.15 23.75
CA HIS A 543 -27.58 7.64 22.41
C HIS A 543 -26.33 7.74 21.57
N VAL A 544 -26.22 6.86 20.56
CA VAL A 544 -25.10 6.82 19.60
C VAL A 544 -25.62 6.48 18.21
N LYS A 545 -24.92 6.94 17.20
CA LYS A 545 -25.04 6.50 15.81
C LYS A 545 -23.72 5.93 15.33
N LEU A 546 -23.78 5.04 14.36
CA LEU A 546 -22.64 4.60 13.56
C LEU A 546 -22.66 5.33 12.23
N LEU A 547 -21.51 5.85 11.84
CA LEU A 547 -21.32 6.45 10.53
C LEU A 547 -20.21 5.70 9.81
N PHE A 548 -20.52 5.17 8.64
CA PHE A 548 -19.59 4.57 7.69
C PHE A 548 -19.38 5.56 6.56
N GLU A 549 -18.14 5.90 6.27
CA GLU A 549 -17.82 6.82 5.18
C GLU A 549 -16.83 6.18 4.23
N PHE A 550 -17.07 6.32 2.94
CA PHE A 550 -16.10 6.08 1.88
C PHE A 550 -15.85 7.40 1.17
N SER A 551 -14.63 7.90 1.30
CA SER A 551 -14.19 9.14 0.67
C SER A 551 -13.27 8.80 -0.48
N LYS A 552 -13.62 9.22 -1.68
CA LYS A 552 -12.83 8.97 -2.89
C LYS A 552 -12.57 10.24 -3.68
N ASP A 553 -11.47 10.26 -4.41
CA ASP A 553 -11.20 11.29 -5.40
C ASP A 553 -11.78 10.94 -6.79
N GLU A 554 -11.54 11.77 -7.82
CA GLU A 554 -12.11 11.60 -9.16
C GLU A 554 -11.49 10.49 -10.00
N THR A 555 -10.37 9.95 -9.60
CA THR A 555 -9.45 9.46 -10.62
C THR A 555 -9.35 7.95 -10.73
N VAL A 556 -9.47 7.19 -9.65
CA VAL A 556 -9.28 5.73 -9.69
C VAL A 556 -10.25 5.01 -8.81
N ASN A 557 -10.98 4.11 -9.40
CA ASN A 557 -11.83 3.21 -8.66
C ASN A 557 -11.13 1.87 -8.44
N TYR A 558 -11.03 1.42 -7.20
CA TYR A 558 -10.62 0.07 -6.82
C TYR A 558 -11.85 -0.77 -6.44
N ARG A 559 -11.66 -1.98 -5.90
CA ARG A 559 -12.78 -2.86 -5.52
C ARG A 559 -13.67 -2.27 -4.43
N GLY A 560 -13.12 -1.36 -3.62
CA GLY A 560 -13.87 -0.67 -2.58
C GLY A 560 -13.76 -1.33 -1.22
N TRP A 561 -14.84 -1.44 -0.49
CA TRP A 561 -14.89 -1.92 0.88
C TRP A 561 -15.93 -3.03 1.05
N GLU A 562 -15.49 -4.19 1.52
CA GLU A 562 -16.35 -5.34 1.83
C GLU A 562 -16.36 -5.59 3.33
N ILE A 563 -17.56 -5.64 3.93
CA ILE A 563 -17.78 -5.92 5.34
C ILE A 563 -18.49 -7.28 5.43
N GLU A 564 -17.85 -8.25 6.07
CA GLU A 564 -18.39 -9.59 6.26
C GLU A 564 -19.25 -9.68 7.53
N THR A 565 -18.72 -9.14 8.64
CA THR A 565 -19.43 -9.15 9.92
C THR A 565 -19.31 -7.82 10.63
N LEU A 566 -20.39 -7.46 11.34
CA LEU A 566 -20.47 -6.26 12.16
C LEU A 566 -21.19 -6.60 13.46
N GLU A 567 -20.51 -6.36 14.58
CA GLU A 567 -21.08 -6.62 15.92
C GLU A 567 -20.88 -5.39 16.80
N PHE A 568 -21.95 -4.86 17.36
CA PHE A 568 -21.91 -3.69 18.22
C PHE A 568 -22.33 -4.04 19.66
N PHE A 569 -21.53 -3.57 20.62
CA PHE A 569 -21.74 -3.81 22.04
C PHE A 569 -21.73 -2.48 22.81
N SER A 570 -22.59 -2.36 23.79
CA SER A 570 -22.56 -1.27 24.76
C SER A 570 -22.49 -1.82 26.18
N VAL A 571 -21.57 -1.30 26.98
CA VAL A 571 -21.22 -1.87 28.28
C VAL A 571 -21.17 -0.80 29.35
N TYR A 572 -21.54 -1.15 30.57
CA TYR A 572 -21.25 -0.33 31.75
C TYR A 572 -20.03 -0.89 32.48
N ASP A 573 -18.92 -0.17 32.47
CA ASP A 573 -17.69 -0.55 33.10
C ASP A 573 -17.44 0.31 34.36
N ASN A 574 -17.54 -0.29 35.53
CA ASN A 574 -17.37 0.40 36.81
C ASN A 574 -15.93 0.70 37.18
N TYR A 575 -14.94 0.18 36.43
CA TYR A 575 -13.52 0.25 36.80
C TYR A 575 -12.77 1.44 36.22
N LEU A 576 -13.36 2.24 35.35
CA LEU A 576 -12.69 3.41 34.73
C LEU A 576 -12.33 4.53 35.75
N ALA A 577 -12.83 4.48 36.98
CA ALA A 577 -12.73 5.58 37.92
C ALA A 577 -11.42 5.62 38.76
N VAL A 578 -10.52 4.61 38.70
CA VAL A 578 -9.41 4.48 39.65
C VAL A 578 -8.05 4.93 39.12
N GLU A 579 -7.81 4.95 37.81
CA GLU A 579 -6.47 5.22 37.26
C GLU A 579 -6.11 6.70 37.04
N GLU A 580 -7.05 7.62 36.92
CA GLU A 580 -6.75 9.03 36.59
C GLU A 580 -6.11 9.87 37.72
N ILE A 581 -6.09 9.38 38.93
CA ILE A 581 -5.64 10.20 40.07
C ILE A 581 -4.11 10.21 40.25
N GLN A 582 -3.35 9.31 39.65
CA GLN A 582 -1.90 9.19 39.92
C GLN A 582 -0.96 9.77 38.85
N ASN A 583 -1.43 10.22 37.69
CA ASN A 583 -0.54 10.61 36.58
C ASN A 583 -0.35 12.13 36.37
N LYS A 584 0.05 12.85 37.40
CA LYS A 584 0.35 14.30 37.25
C LYS A 584 1.72 14.67 36.68
N ASN A 585 2.59 13.72 36.36
CA ASN A 585 3.98 13.99 35.90
C ASN A 585 4.44 13.20 34.67
N LEU A 586 3.55 12.90 33.71
CA LEU A 586 3.98 12.28 32.45
C LEU A 586 4.56 13.33 31.50
N PRO A 587 5.62 12.98 30.72
CA PRO A 587 6.07 13.83 29.61
C PRO A 587 4.91 13.99 28.61
N LYS A 588 4.60 15.22 28.27
CA LYS A 588 3.52 15.51 27.32
C LYS A 588 3.92 14.98 25.94
N ILE A 589 3.16 14.01 25.44
CA ILE A 589 3.27 13.62 24.04
C ILE A 589 2.88 14.85 23.22
N PRO A 590 3.72 15.29 22.28
CA PRO A 590 3.43 16.51 21.52
C PRO A 590 2.18 16.37 20.68
N LEU A 591 1.42 17.45 20.56
CA LEU A 591 0.33 17.56 19.62
C LEU A 591 0.82 17.28 18.21
N LYS A 592 0.14 16.39 17.48
CA LYS A 592 0.49 16.02 16.11
C LYS A 592 -0.73 16.17 15.20
N ILE A 593 -0.52 16.74 14.01
CA ILE A 593 -1.45 16.61 12.88
C ILE A 593 -1.08 15.32 12.17
N HIS A 594 -1.79 14.23 12.44
CA HIS A 594 -1.47 12.91 11.89
C HIS A 594 -2.02 12.72 10.46
N SER A 595 -3.20 13.26 10.17
CA SER A 595 -3.79 13.17 8.85
C SER A 595 -4.24 14.51 8.30
N LEU A 596 -4.25 14.63 6.99
CA LEU A 596 -4.79 15.75 6.25
C LEU A 596 -5.34 15.18 4.94
N PHE A 597 -6.66 15.17 4.81
CA PHE A 597 -7.30 14.52 3.67
C PHE A 597 -8.49 15.33 3.13
N PRO A 598 -8.68 15.38 1.81
CA PRO A 598 -7.71 15.00 0.77
C PRO A 598 -6.52 15.97 0.71
N ASN A 599 -5.35 15.48 0.30
CA ASN A 599 -4.17 16.32 0.04
C ASN A 599 -3.43 15.78 -1.21
N PRO A 600 -3.56 16.39 -2.38
CA PRO A 600 -4.15 17.73 -2.66
C PRO A 600 -5.64 17.87 -2.40
N SER A 601 -6.08 19.08 -2.06
CA SER A 601 -7.46 19.39 -1.73
C SER A 601 -8.07 20.42 -2.68
N TYR A 602 -9.34 20.24 -3.04
CA TYR A 602 -10.08 21.10 -3.98
C TYR A 602 -11.28 21.84 -3.34
N GLY A 603 -11.26 22.18 -2.13
CA GLY A 603 -12.34 22.98 -1.53
C GLY A 603 -12.63 22.67 -0.08
N LYS A 604 -12.42 21.44 0.37
CA LYS A 604 -12.61 21.03 1.76
C LYS A 604 -11.55 19.99 2.13
N PHE A 605 -11.08 20.03 3.36
CA PHE A 605 -10.25 18.96 3.88
C PHE A 605 -10.59 18.64 5.33
N GLN A 606 -10.20 17.46 5.74
CA GLN A 606 -10.32 16.97 7.09
C GLN A 606 -8.93 16.88 7.72
N LEU A 607 -8.79 17.48 8.90
CA LEU A 607 -7.57 17.53 9.67
C LEU A 607 -7.69 16.59 10.84
N GLY A 608 -6.91 15.52 10.88
CA GLY A 608 -6.83 14.61 12.02
C GLY A 608 -5.75 15.06 12.99
N LEU A 609 -6.11 15.19 14.26
CA LEU A 609 -5.25 15.60 15.35
C LEU A 609 -5.11 14.47 16.35
N SER A 610 -3.91 14.28 16.89
CA SER A 610 -3.69 13.39 18.02
C SER A 610 -3.00 14.12 19.17
N ASN A 611 -3.26 13.63 20.38
CA ASN A 611 -2.63 14.10 21.61
C ASN A 611 -2.93 15.57 21.98
N PHE A 612 -4.07 16.13 21.57
CA PHE A 612 -4.45 17.47 21.98
C PHE A 612 -4.72 17.52 23.49
N SER A 613 -4.11 18.48 24.17
CA SER A 613 -4.21 18.59 25.64
C SER A 613 -5.51 19.26 26.15
N GLY A 614 -6.39 19.62 25.23
CA GLY A 614 -7.67 20.29 25.53
C GLY A 614 -7.58 21.80 25.70
N GLY A 615 -8.72 22.46 25.53
CA GLY A 615 -8.88 23.90 25.73
C GLY A 615 -9.15 24.66 24.43
N LYS A 616 -8.90 25.97 24.45
CA LYS A 616 -9.07 26.84 23.26
C LYS A 616 -8.02 26.49 22.22
N ALA A 617 -8.45 26.35 20.98
CA ALA A 617 -7.57 26.11 19.85
C ALA A 617 -7.93 26.96 18.63
N ALA A 618 -6.98 27.18 17.73
CA ALA A 618 -7.21 27.82 16.44
C ALA A 618 -6.46 27.05 15.36
N VAL A 619 -7.12 26.83 14.23
CA VAL A 619 -6.50 26.37 13.00
C VAL A 619 -6.31 27.55 12.08
N LYS A 620 -5.08 27.76 11.64
CA LYS A 620 -4.69 28.82 10.71
C LYS A 620 -4.04 28.19 9.48
N VAL A 621 -4.32 28.76 8.32
CA VAL A 621 -3.70 28.34 7.05
C VAL A 621 -2.89 29.50 6.51
N TYR A 622 -1.63 29.22 6.19
CA TYR A 622 -0.69 30.23 5.67
C TYR A 622 -0.27 29.86 4.25
N ASN A 623 -0.17 30.86 3.40
CA ASN A 623 0.46 30.72 2.09
C ASN A 623 2.00 30.73 2.21
N LEU A 624 2.71 30.51 1.09
CA LEU A 624 4.18 30.51 1.04
C LEU A 624 4.83 31.84 1.45
N LEU A 625 4.08 32.95 1.46
CA LEU A 625 4.55 34.24 1.92
C LEU A 625 4.33 34.45 3.43
N GLY A 626 3.82 33.44 4.14
CA GLY A 626 3.51 33.51 5.57
C GLY A 626 2.25 34.31 5.89
N GLN A 627 1.42 34.64 4.91
CA GLN A 627 0.15 35.36 5.13
C GLN A 627 -0.93 34.39 5.57
N ASN A 628 -1.61 34.70 6.67
CA ASN A 628 -2.75 33.91 7.13
C ASN A 628 -3.95 34.14 6.19
N VAL A 629 -4.39 33.06 5.52
CA VAL A 629 -5.47 33.10 4.54
C VAL A 629 -6.77 32.47 5.06
N ILE A 630 -6.69 31.58 6.09
CA ILE A 630 -7.85 31.00 6.75
C ILE A 630 -7.56 30.97 8.26
N SER A 631 -8.58 31.30 9.05
CA SER A 631 -8.51 31.18 10.50
C SER A 631 -9.85 30.66 11.04
N LYS A 632 -9.80 29.56 11.79
CA LYS A 632 -10.96 28.97 12.45
C LYS A 632 -10.64 28.71 13.93
N SER A 633 -11.42 29.32 14.82
CA SER A 633 -11.24 29.20 16.26
C SER A 633 -12.24 28.23 16.85
N PHE A 634 -11.77 27.43 17.78
CA PHE A 634 -12.54 26.47 18.57
C PHE A 634 -12.49 26.95 20.04
N PRO A 635 -13.60 27.41 20.61
CA PRO A 635 -13.61 27.98 21.94
C PRO A 635 -13.24 26.96 23.02
N GLU A 636 -13.54 25.70 22.78
CA GLU A 636 -13.21 24.61 23.68
C GLU A 636 -13.18 23.28 22.91
N LEU A 637 -12.02 22.66 22.81
CA LEU A 637 -11.85 21.29 22.35
C LEU A 637 -11.48 20.43 23.55
N LYS A 638 -12.05 19.23 23.63
CA LYS A 638 -11.69 18.27 24.70
C LYS A 638 -10.25 17.76 24.51
N PRO A 639 -9.59 17.24 25.55
CA PRO A 639 -8.34 16.48 25.36
C PRO A 639 -8.57 15.25 24.45
N GLY A 640 -7.54 14.87 23.70
CA GLY A 640 -7.57 13.64 22.89
C GLY A 640 -7.40 13.87 21.38
N ASN A 641 -7.93 12.95 20.59
CA ASN A 641 -7.86 13.00 19.14
C ASN A 641 -9.09 13.71 18.58
N HIS A 642 -8.88 14.47 17.51
CA HIS A 642 -9.95 15.21 16.86
C HIS A 642 -9.86 15.13 15.35
N GLN A 643 -11.01 15.20 14.71
CA GLN A 643 -11.12 15.43 13.27
C GLN A 643 -11.81 16.77 13.02
N ILE A 644 -11.13 17.67 12.31
CA ILE A 644 -11.60 19.02 12.06
C ILE A 644 -11.82 19.21 10.57
N ARG A 645 -13.05 19.48 10.17
CA ARG A 645 -13.38 19.84 8.77
C ARG A 645 -13.18 21.33 8.55
N LEU A 646 -12.48 21.66 7.48
CA LEU A 646 -12.20 23.04 7.08
C LEU A 646 -12.61 23.26 5.63
N ASP A 647 -13.39 24.33 5.42
CA ASP A 647 -13.69 24.85 4.09
C ASP A 647 -12.54 25.76 3.64
N LEU A 648 -12.13 25.64 2.39
CA LEU A 648 -10.99 26.37 1.83
C LEU A 648 -11.42 27.74 1.25
N ASN A 649 -12.19 28.47 2.02
CA ASN A 649 -12.49 29.86 1.71
C ASN A 649 -11.61 30.78 2.55
N ASP A 650 -11.12 31.85 1.95
CA ASP A 650 -10.34 32.87 2.63
C ASP A 650 -11.15 33.62 3.72
N LEU A 651 -10.50 34.52 4.42
CA LEU A 651 -11.14 35.35 5.47
C LEU A 651 -12.29 36.20 4.94
N ASN A 652 -12.42 36.37 3.63
CA ASN A 652 -13.50 37.10 2.95
C ASN A 652 -14.58 36.15 2.36
N GLY A 653 -14.46 34.86 2.58
CA GLY A 653 -15.40 33.85 2.07
C GLY A 653 -15.17 33.44 0.61
N LEU A 654 -14.04 33.80 0.00
CA LEU A 654 -13.70 33.44 -1.38
C LEU A 654 -12.78 32.20 -1.39
N PRO A 655 -12.93 31.27 -2.36
CA PRO A 655 -12.05 30.12 -2.50
C PRO A 655 -10.59 30.56 -2.65
N ILE A 656 -9.68 29.95 -1.87
CA ILE A 656 -8.25 30.23 -1.99
C ILE A 656 -7.68 29.65 -3.28
N GLY A 657 -6.59 30.24 -3.76
CA GLY A 657 -5.95 29.82 -5.02
C GLY A 657 -5.20 28.52 -4.90
N SER A 658 -4.90 27.88 -6.05
CA SER A 658 -4.00 26.71 -6.10
C SER A 658 -2.62 27.06 -5.57
N GLY A 659 -2.03 26.19 -4.77
CA GLY A 659 -0.69 26.41 -4.21
C GLY A 659 -0.37 25.52 -3.02
N VAL A 660 0.86 25.68 -2.54
CA VAL A 660 1.32 25.07 -1.29
C VAL A 660 0.96 25.97 -0.13
N TYR A 661 0.41 25.39 0.92
CA TYR A 661 0.01 26.06 2.14
C TYR A 661 0.51 25.31 3.37
N PHE A 662 0.57 26.00 4.51
CA PHE A 662 0.90 25.40 5.80
C PHE A 662 -0.28 25.55 6.73
N ILE A 663 -0.75 24.45 7.27
CA ILE A 663 -1.80 24.42 8.28
C ILE A 663 -1.12 24.39 9.65
N GLN A 664 -1.44 25.35 10.46
CA GLN A 664 -1.01 25.42 11.86
C GLN A 664 -2.22 25.26 12.76
N LEU A 665 -2.17 24.29 13.64
CA LEU A 665 -3.00 24.24 14.83
C LEU A 665 -2.22 24.84 15.97
N GLU A 666 -2.82 25.76 16.70
CA GLU A 666 -2.24 26.39 17.89
C GLU A 666 -3.22 26.39 19.05
N SER A 667 -2.72 26.21 20.25
CA SER A 667 -3.40 26.43 21.52
C SER A 667 -2.50 27.25 22.45
N LEU A 668 -3.00 27.56 23.63
CA LEU A 668 -2.19 28.29 24.65
C LEU A 668 -0.96 27.49 25.12
N LYS A 669 -0.89 26.19 24.85
CA LYS A 669 0.11 25.28 25.43
C LYS A 669 0.95 24.54 24.38
N GLU A 670 0.48 24.45 23.13
CA GLU A 670 1.07 23.59 22.10
C GLU A 670 0.72 24.04 20.70
N GLN A 671 1.52 23.62 19.72
CA GLN A 671 1.27 23.89 18.31
C GLN A 671 1.74 22.71 17.47
N ALA A 672 1.09 22.51 16.31
CA ALA A 672 1.51 21.58 15.28
C ALA A 672 1.34 22.21 13.90
N ILE A 673 2.23 21.90 12.96
CA ILE A 673 2.20 22.42 11.59
C ILE A 673 2.29 21.28 10.59
N LYS A 674 1.49 21.33 9.51
CA LYS A 674 1.56 20.40 8.40
C LYS A 674 1.41 21.11 7.06
N LYS A 675 2.20 20.71 6.06
CA LYS A 675 2.11 21.19 4.68
C LYS A 675 0.88 20.58 3.99
N CYS A 676 0.20 21.37 3.18
CA CYS A 676 -0.87 20.91 2.30
C CYS A 676 -0.76 21.53 0.91
N ILE A 677 -1.33 20.84 -0.06
CA ILE A 677 -1.47 21.32 -1.44
C ILE A 677 -2.95 21.57 -1.70
N ILE A 678 -3.25 22.75 -2.22
CA ILE A 678 -4.60 23.14 -2.59
C ILE A 678 -4.63 23.36 -4.09
N LEU A 679 -5.62 22.78 -4.74
CA LEU A 679 -5.88 22.94 -6.15
C LEU A 679 -7.22 23.68 -6.32
N LYS A 680 -7.31 24.54 -7.30
CA LYS A 680 -8.53 25.26 -7.62
C LYS A 680 -9.20 24.53 -8.79
N ASN A 681 -10.48 24.25 -8.65
CA ASN A 681 -11.30 23.77 -9.77
C ASN A 681 -11.33 24.77 -10.91
#